data_2e504794a775e4c33fad7ff62df9825d
#
_entry.id   2e504794a775e4c33fad7ff62df9825d
#
_cell.length_a   1.000
_cell.length_b   1.000
_cell.length_c   1.000
_cell.angle_alpha   90.00
_cell.angle_beta   90.00
_cell.angle_gamma   90.00
#
_symmetry.space_group_name_H-M   'P 1'
#
loop_
_entity.id
_entity.type
_entity.pdbx_description
1 polymer ?
#
loop_
_entity_poly.entity_id
_entity_poly.type
_entity_poly.pdbx_seq_one_letter_code
_entity_poly.pdbx_strand_id
1 'polypeptide(L)'
;MPCGGGDIGMNVWVEEGDVLFYLSRSGTFDENNCLLKQGRFRIRLSPNPFKDTKDFRQELMLNDGFVEISAEGTRIQIWADVFHPVVHVEIVNARPLQAEIFYENWRYRDRPIRKGEGQQCSYKWAPPQRAVTSADVIRPLPNSPFSTLRSPLITFYHRNPEETVFDVAVSQQGMDTVKSRLMNPLKNLTFGGCLSGENLEYAGISDAVYAGTDYRAWKFRSSKASRKQHFFVVLHTDQTETEEQWAQDLQVGLRRIMPHGKVSMKALSQDKKQTRQWWNAFWQRSFIVAEGEAGEITWNYTLFRYMLGCNAYGNAPTKFNGGLFTFDPLHIDPKQAFTPDYRKWGGGTMTAQNQRLVYWPMLKSGDSDMMPAQFDFYNRMLKNAELRSRVYWQHGGACFCEQIENFGLPNPAEYGFKRPEGFDKGLEYNAWLEYEWDTVLEFCQMILETNNYADTDIASYLPLIESSLTFFDEHYRMLASRRGRKELDGEGHLILFPGSACETYKMTNNASSTIAALQTVLETYGRKNEMLEVIPPIPLRYIEVQDSANSITMPVLKQTIAPAKSWERINNVETPQLYSVFPWRVYGIGKEKLEVARDTYFYDPDAVKFRSHIGWKQDNIWAACLGLTEESRRLNLAKLSNGPHRFPAFWGPGYDWTPDHNWGGSGMIGLQEMLLQTNGELILLFPAWPIEWNVHFKLHAPGNTTVEATLKEGKVTDLKVSPESRKKDVVIMIGG
;
A
#
# COMPACT_ATOMS: atom_id res chain seq x y z
N MET A 1 -3.69 -6.32 -17.56
CA MET A 1 -2.69 -5.24 -17.65
C MET A 1 -3.13 -4.13 -16.70
N PRO A 2 -2.33 -3.73 -15.69
CA PRO A 2 -2.69 -2.64 -14.79
C PRO A 2 -2.67 -1.30 -15.53
N CYS A 3 -3.60 -0.41 -15.17
CA CYS A 3 -3.68 0.95 -15.68
C CYS A 3 -4.38 1.81 -14.60
N GLY A 4 -4.00 3.07 -14.48
CA GLY A 4 -4.64 3.93 -13.48
C GLY A 4 -4.10 5.35 -13.47
N GLY A 5 -4.57 6.13 -12.51
CA GLY A 5 -4.17 7.51 -12.27
C GLY A 5 -4.99 8.14 -11.16
N GLY A 6 -4.41 9.09 -10.43
CA GLY A 6 -5.07 9.76 -9.31
C GLY A 6 -5.37 8.79 -8.17
N ASP A 7 -6.59 8.32 -8.07
CA ASP A 7 -7.07 7.34 -7.09
C ASP A 7 -7.83 6.16 -7.71
N ILE A 8 -7.65 5.97 -9.02
CA ILE A 8 -8.33 4.95 -9.84
C ILE A 8 -7.33 3.90 -10.31
N GLY A 9 -7.70 2.62 -10.16
CA GLY A 9 -6.98 1.48 -10.71
C GLY A 9 -7.88 0.61 -11.56
N MET A 10 -7.32 0.08 -12.65
CA MET A 10 -7.99 -0.80 -13.58
C MET A 10 -7.12 -1.99 -13.93
N ASN A 11 -7.72 -3.16 -14.12
CA ASN A 11 -7.11 -4.28 -14.83
C ASN A 11 -7.78 -4.40 -16.20
N VAL A 12 -7.02 -4.21 -17.28
CA VAL A 12 -7.49 -4.22 -18.65
C VAL A 12 -7.02 -5.49 -19.37
N TRP A 13 -7.93 -6.19 -20.04
CA TRP A 13 -7.60 -7.37 -20.86
C TRP A 13 -8.55 -7.52 -22.04
N VAL A 14 -8.17 -8.38 -22.99
CA VAL A 14 -9.03 -8.78 -24.10
C VAL A 14 -9.26 -10.28 -24.04
N GLU A 15 -10.52 -10.70 -24.14
CA GLU A 15 -10.94 -12.09 -24.09
C GLU A 15 -12.05 -12.33 -25.11
N GLU A 16 -11.87 -13.33 -25.97
CA GLU A 16 -12.79 -13.68 -27.08
C GLU A 16 -13.14 -12.47 -27.99
N GLY A 17 -12.23 -11.51 -28.08
CA GLY A 17 -12.41 -10.27 -28.86
C GLY A 17 -13.14 -9.16 -28.13
N ASP A 18 -13.68 -9.36 -26.93
CA ASP A 18 -14.22 -8.30 -26.10
C ASP A 18 -13.09 -7.66 -25.30
N VAL A 19 -13.12 -6.33 -25.17
CA VAL A 19 -12.22 -5.58 -24.28
C VAL A 19 -12.90 -5.43 -22.93
N LEU A 20 -12.22 -5.85 -21.87
CA LEU A 20 -12.75 -5.82 -20.50
C LEU A 20 -11.82 -5.04 -19.57
N PHE A 21 -12.42 -4.40 -18.57
CA PHE A 21 -11.64 -3.90 -17.45
C PHE A 21 -12.43 -3.91 -16.14
N TYR A 22 -11.76 -4.30 -15.06
CA TYR A 22 -12.22 -4.01 -13.70
C TYR A 22 -11.90 -2.57 -13.36
N LEU A 23 -12.82 -1.92 -12.66
CA LEU A 23 -12.65 -0.56 -12.17
C LEU A 23 -12.64 -0.56 -10.63
N SER A 24 -11.57 -0.03 -10.05
CA SER A 24 -11.40 0.15 -8.61
C SER A 24 -11.10 1.62 -8.30
N ARG A 25 -11.50 2.07 -7.12
CA ARG A 25 -11.17 3.39 -6.61
C ARG A 25 -10.74 3.31 -5.15
N SER A 26 -9.86 4.19 -4.71
CA SER A 26 -9.46 4.31 -3.32
C SER A 26 -10.64 4.77 -2.44
N GLY A 27 -10.76 4.20 -1.22
CA GLY A 27 -11.75 4.64 -0.24
C GLY A 27 -13.17 4.07 -0.40
N THR A 28 -13.39 3.08 -1.26
CA THR A 28 -14.72 2.49 -1.52
C THR A 28 -15.02 1.32 -0.57
N PHE A 29 -15.21 1.63 0.72
CA PHE A 29 -15.41 0.64 1.78
C PHE A 29 -16.91 0.42 2.05
N ASP A 30 -17.35 -0.84 1.99
CA ASP A 30 -18.72 -1.20 2.35
C ASP A 30 -18.97 -1.23 3.87
N GLU A 31 -20.18 -1.56 4.27
CA GLU A 31 -20.61 -1.69 5.67
C GLU A 31 -19.85 -2.75 6.46
N ASN A 32 -19.21 -3.72 5.79
CA ASN A 32 -18.36 -4.75 6.39
C ASN A 32 -16.87 -4.40 6.32
N ASN A 33 -16.55 -3.20 5.82
CA ASN A 33 -15.19 -2.70 5.58
C ASN A 33 -14.43 -3.51 4.52
N CYS A 34 -15.14 -4.05 3.52
CA CYS A 34 -14.52 -4.56 2.29
C CYS A 34 -14.18 -3.39 1.36
N LEU A 35 -13.09 -3.47 0.64
CA LEU A 35 -12.75 -2.52 -0.44
C LEU A 35 -13.36 -3.01 -1.74
N LEU A 36 -14.49 -2.42 -2.15
CA LEU A 36 -15.29 -2.87 -3.29
C LEU A 36 -14.84 -2.24 -4.60
N LYS A 37 -14.90 -3.04 -5.68
CA LYS A 37 -14.75 -2.52 -7.05
C LYS A 37 -15.99 -1.75 -7.48
N GLN A 38 -15.80 -0.88 -8.47
CA GLN A 38 -16.88 -0.10 -9.09
C GLN A 38 -17.62 -0.88 -10.19
N GLY A 39 -17.28 -2.14 -10.40
CA GLY A 39 -17.83 -3.03 -11.42
C GLY A 39 -16.82 -3.46 -12.46
N ARG A 40 -17.30 -4.20 -13.46
CA ARG A 40 -16.56 -4.58 -14.66
C ARG A 40 -17.22 -3.94 -15.89
N PHE A 41 -16.40 -3.42 -16.77
CA PHE A 41 -16.85 -2.85 -18.04
C PHE A 41 -16.40 -3.77 -19.18
N ARG A 42 -17.30 -4.01 -20.12
CA ARG A 42 -17.03 -4.80 -21.33
C ARG A 42 -17.38 -3.97 -22.55
N ILE A 43 -16.52 -4.03 -23.56
CA ILE A 43 -16.70 -3.36 -24.84
C ILE A 43 -16.63 -4.41 -25.93
N ARG A 44 -17.67 -4.48 -26.73
CA ARG A 44 -17.77 -5.34 -27.92
C ARG A 44 -17.92 -4.47 -29.15
N LEU A 45 -17.12 -4.74 -30.16
CA LEU A 45 -17.16 -4.03 -31.43
C LEU A 45 -17.78 -4.91 -32.52
N SER A 46 -18.52 -4.32 -33.44
CA SER A 46 -19.10 -5.02 -34.59
C SER A 46 -18.88 -4.24 -35.90
N PRO A 47 -18.21 -4.85 -36.92
CA PRO A 47 -17.49 -6.12 -36.85
C PRO A 47 -16.37 -6.10 -35.79
N ASN A 48 -16.02 -7.28 -35.23
CA ASN A 48 -15.05 -7.39 -34.15
C ASN A 48 -13.62 -7.48 -34.71
N PRO A 49 -12.74 -6.49 -34.48
CA PRO A 49 -11.38 -6.47 -35.01
C PRO A 49 -10.39 -7.29 -34.19
N PHE A 50 -10.75 -7.70 -32.98
CA PHE A 50 -9.86 -8.39 -32.03
C PHE A 50 -10.05 -9.89 -31.99
N LYS A 51 -11.11 -10.39 -32.65
CA LYS A 51 -11.40 -11.81 -32.74
C LYS A 51 -10.68 -12.42 -33.93
N ASP A 52 -9.96 -13.50 -33.68
CA ASP A 52 -9.30 -14.32 -34.74
C ASP A 52 -8.28 -13.54 -35.62
N THR A 53 -7.72 -12.45 -35.09
CA THR A 53 -6.73 -11.63 -35.80
C THR A 53 -5.29 -12.01 -35.46
N LYS A 54 -4.34 -11.75 -36.39
CA LYS A 54 -2.91 -12.01 -36.23
C LYS A 54 -2.12 -10.76 -35.82
N ASP A 55 -2.69 -9.57 -36.04
CA ASP A 55 -2.03 -8.28 -35.75
C ASP A 55 -2.49 -7.65 -34.43
N PHE A 56 -3.04 -8.45 -33.50
CA PHE A 56 -3.46 -8.02 -32.19
C PHE A 56 -2.28 -7.54 -31.35
N ARG A 57 -2.43 -6.33 -30.78
CA ARG A 57 -1.46 -5.74 -29.88
C ARG A 57 -2.18 -5.08 -28.70
N GLN A 58 -1.67 -5.34 -27.48
CA GLN A 58 -2.08 -4.63 -26.27
C GLN A 58 -0.83 -4.15 -25.54
N GLU A 59 -0.71 -2.85 -25.33
CA GLU A 59 0.46 -2.20 -24.73
C GLU A 59 0.08 -1.27 -23.59
N LEU A 60 0.91 -1.24 -22.57
CA LEU A 60 0.90 -0.24 -21.51
C LEU A 60 1.87 0.88 -21.90
N MET A 61 1.32 2.03 -22.22
CA MET A 61 2.10 3.24 -22.58
C MET A 61 2.51 3.96 -21.31
N LEU A 62 3.58 3.49 -20.65
CA LEU A 62 4.03 3.95 -19.33
C LEU A 62 4.24 5.46 -19.25
N ASN A 63 4.86 6.05 -20.28
CA ASN A 63 5.15 7.50 -20.31
C ASN A 63 3.89 8.36 -20.39
N ASP A 64 2.80 7.79 -20.90
CA ASP A 64 1.55 8.50 -21.15
C ASP A 64 0.43 8.07 -20.21
N GLY A 65 0.60 6.98 -19.47
CA GLY A 65 -0.33 6.48 -18.46
C GLY A 65 -1.62 5.85 -19.02
N PHE A 66 -1.58 5.22 -20.21
CA PHE A 66 -2.76 4.57 -20.79
C PHE A 66 -2.45 3.19 -21.36
N VAL A 67 -3.47 2.37 -21.48
CA VAL A 67 -3.43 1.10 -22.24
C VAL A 67 -3.93 1.36 -23.66
N GLU A 68 -3.14 0.93 -24.64
CA GLU A 68 -3.54 0.90 -26.06
C GLU A 68 -3.79 -0.52 -26.53
N ILE A 69 -4.92 -0.75 -27.18
CA ILE A 69 -5.30 -2.03 -27.79
C ILE A 69 -5.55 -1.76 -29.27
N SER A 70 -4.88 -2.51 -30.14
CA SER A 70 -4.98 -2.30 -31.60
C SER A 70 -5.02 -3.62 -32.35
N ALA A 71 -5.82 -3.64 -33.42
CA ALA A 71 -5.84 -4.64 -34.48
C ALA A 71 -6.69 -4.15 -35.66
N GLU A 72 -6.36 -4.59 -36.88
CA GLU A 72 -7.14 -4.36 -38.11
C GLU A 72 -7.56 -2.89 -38.34
N GLY A 73 -6.66 -1.96 -38.04
CA GLY A 73 -6.90 -0.52 -38.18
C GLY A 73 -7.83 0.08 -37.11
N THR A 74 -8.17 -0.69 -36.09
CA THR A 74 -8.86 -0.22 -34.87
C THR A 74 -7.85 0.04 -33.77
N ARG A 75 -8.07 1.12 -33.02
CA ARG A 75 -7.31 1.48 -31.84
C ARG A 75 -8.25 1.89 -30.71
N ILE A 76 -8.07 1.30 -29.53
CA ILE A 76 -8.74 1.69 -28.29
C ILE A 76 -7.68 2.20 -27.32
N GLN A 77 -7.93 3.36 -26.72
CA GLN A 77 -7.12 3.88 -25.60
C GLN A 77 -7.98 3.98 -24.36
N ILE A 78 -7.49 3.40 -23.24
CA ILE A 78 -8.15 3.41 -21.92
C ILE A 78 -7.20 4.07 -20.94
N TRP A 79 -7.68 5.12 -20.27
CA TRP A 79 -6.88 5.88 -19.32
C TRP A 79 -7.73 6.49 -18.20
N ALA A 80 -7.10 6.71 -17.03
CA ALA A 80 -7.68 7.45 -15.91
C ALA A 80 -7.09 8.85 -15.85
N ASP A 81 -7.93 9.85 -15.64
CA ASP A 81 -7.48 11.22 -15.37
C ASP A 81 -6.84 11.29 -13.98
N VAL A 82 -5.60 11.78 -13.89
CA VAL A 82 -4.85 11.88 -12.63
C VAL A 82 -5.46 12.90 -11.66
N PHE A 83 -6.10 13.95 -12.19
CA PHE A 83 -6.60 15.08 -11.39
C PHE A 83 -8.11 15.06 -11.14
N HIS A 84 -8.82 14.22 -11.87
CA HIS A 84 -10.26 14.08 -11.73
C HIS A 84 -10.65 12.60 -11.74
N PRO A 85 -11.64 12.19 -10.94
CA PRO A 85 -12.01 10.78 -10.84
C PRO A 85 -12.82 10.32 -12.08
N VAL A 86 -12.15 10.25 -13.22
CA VAL A 86 -12.77 9.89 -14.51
C VAL A 86 -11.91 8.87 -15.26
N VAL A 87 -12.57 7.85 -15.80
CA VAL A 87 -11.99 6.92 -16.77
C VAL A 87 -12.51 7.27 -18.15
N HIS A 88 -11.61 7.32 -19.12
CA HIS A 88 -11.92 7.56 -20.53
C HIS A 88 -11.62 6.35 -21.38
N VAL A 89 -12.50 6.09 -22.36
CA VAL A 89 -12.30 5.09 -23.41
C VAL A 89 -12.52 5.76 -24.77
N GLU A 90 -11.47 5.80 -25.55
CA GLU A 90 -11.45 6.39 -26.90
C GLU A 90 -11.25 5.30 -27.92
N ILE A 91 -12.18 5.19 -28.88
CA ILE A 91 -12.14 4.21 -29.98
C ILE A 91 -11.96 4.97 -31.28
N VAL A 92 -10.93 4.62 -32.03
CA VAL A 92 -10.68 5.17 -33.39
C VAL A 92 -10.52 3.99 -34.34
N ASN A 93 -11.22 4.02 -35.48
CA ASN A 93 -11.15 2.96 -36.47
C ASN A 93 -11.10 3.50 -37.92
N ALA A 94 -10.48 2.75 -38.81
CA ALA A 94 -10.40 3.06 -40.21
C ALA A 94 -11.78 3.01 -40.91
N ARG A 95 -12.66 2.11 -40.44
CA ARG A 95 -14.04 1.96 -40.94
C ARG A 95 -15.05 2.21 -39.82
N PRO A 96 -16.29 2.66 -40.11
CA PRO A 96 -17.31 2.78 -39.08
C PRO A 96 -17.58 1.43 -38.38
N LEU A 97 -17.56 1.42 -37.06
CA LEU A 97 -17.92 0.28 -36.19
C LEU A 97 -19.07 0.63 -35.29
N GLN A 98 -19.87 -0.35 -34.93
CA GLN A 98 -20.81 -0.26 -33.82
C GLN A 98 -20.17 -0.76 -32.54
N ALA A 99 -20.36 -0.06 -31.44
CA ALA A 99 -19.90 -0.48 -30.12
C ALA A 99 -21.08 -0.85 -29.23
N GLU A 100 -20.96 -1.95 -28.50
CA GLU A 100 -21.77 -2.29 -27.36
C GLU A 100 -20.91 -2.14 -26.10
N ILE A 101 -21.47 -1.49 -25.07
CA ILE A 101 -20.82 -1.27 -23.79
C ILE A 101 -21.70 -1.87 -22.72
N PHE A 102 -21.08 -2.68 -21.84
CA PHE A 102 -21.76 -3.35 -20.75
C PHE A 102 -21.16 -2.85 -19.43
N TYR A 103 -22.02 -2.39 -18.53
CA TYR A 103 -21.70 -2.25 -17.11
C TYR A 103 -22.14 -3.53 -16.41
N GLU A 104 -21.19 -4.31 -15.91
CA GLU A 104 -21.41 -5.61 -15.27
C GLU A 104 -21.18 -5.50 -13.77
N ASN A 105 -22.23 -5.84 -12.98
CA ASN A 105 -22.21 -5.75 -11.53
C ASN A 105 -22.70 -7.06 -10.90
N TRP A 106 -21.94 -7.58 -9.94
CA TRP A 106 -22.26 -8.80 -9.17
C TRP A 106 -22.97 -8.51 -7.87
N ARG A 107 -23.08 -7.25 -7.44
CA ARG A 107 -23.84 -6.79 -6.26
C ARG A 107 -25.20 -6.20 -6.64
N TYR A 108 -25.86 -6.72 -7.66
CA TYR A 108 -27.19 -6.31 -8.08
C TYR A 108 -28.32 -6.80 -7.14
N ARG A 109 -27.93 -7.55 -6.10
CA ARG A 109 -28.76 -8.02 -4.97
C ARG A 109 -27.84 -8.22 -3.77
N ASP A 110 -28.42 -8.27 -2.57
CA ASP A 110 -27.70 -8.57 -1.35
C ASP A 110 -26.91 -9.88 -1.49
N ARG A 111 -25.65 -9.86 -1.04
CA ARG A 111 -24.74 -11.02 -1.11
C ARG A 111 -24.26 -11.40 0.29
N PRO A 112 -24.72 -12.54 0.84
CA PRO A 112 -24.14 -13.06 2.07
C PRO A 112 -22.65 -13.36 1.92
N ILE A 113 -21.84 -12.94 2.89
CA ILE A 113 -20.42 -13.26 2.95
C ILE A 113 -20.30 -14.73 3.33
N ARG A 114 -19.69 -15.53 2.46
CA ARG A 114 -19.54 -16.97 2.64
C ARG A 114 -18.35 -17.29 3.53
N LYS A 115 -18.33 -18.51 4.11
CA LYS A 115 -17.15 -19.02 4.83
C LYS A 115 -15.92 -19.00 3.91
N GLY A 116 -14.81 -18.46 4.39
CA GLY A 116 -13.58 -18.25 3.62
C GLY A 116 -13.55 -16.89 2.89
N GLU A 117 -14.67 -16.41 2.37
CA GLU A 117 -14.80 -15.08 1.78
C GLU A 117 -14.67 -13.97 2.83
N GLY A 118 -14.97 -14.27 4.11
CA GLY A 118 -14.81 -13.34 5.24
C GLY A 118 -13.43 -12.70 5.38
N GLN A 119 -12.39 -13.28 4.79
CA GLN A 119 -11.05 -12.69 4.71
C GLN A 119 -11.03 -11.28 4.10
N GLN A 120 -11.99 -10.94 3.25
CA GLN A 120 -12.06 -9.65 2.57
C GLN A 120 -12.58 -8.51 3.46
N CYS A 121 -13.13 -8.79 4.63
CA CYS A 121 -13.79 -7.85 5.51
C CYS A 121 -13.23 -7.86 6.94
N SER A 122 -13.73 -6.99 7.80
CA SER A 122 -13.31 -6.87 9.20
C SER A 122 -13.64 -8.09 10.07
N TYR A 123 -14.45 -9.01 9.57
CA TYR A 123 -14.75 -10.26 10.30
C TYR A 123 -13.77 -11.41 10.01
N LYS A 124 -13.00 -11.35 8.92
CA LYS A 124 -11.96 -12.34 8.54
C LYS A 124 -12.39 -13.80 8.73
N TRP A 125 -11.77 -14.52 9.68
CA TRP A 125 -12.05 -15.96 9.98
C TRP A 125 -13.30 -16.19 10.80
N ALA A 126 -13.86 -15.17 11.41
CA ALA A 126 -15.01 -15.25 12.28
C ALA A 126 -16.18 -14.39 11.78
N PRO A 127 -16.60 -14.50 10.51
CA PRO A 127 -17.72 -13.72 10.02
C PRO A 127 -18.98 -14.11 10.81
N PRO A 128 -19.79 -13.13 11.23
CA PRO A 128 -21.09 -13.43 11.78
C PRO A 128 -21.89 -14.19 10.73
N GLN A 129 -22.75 -15.11 11.17
CA GLN A 129 -23.57 -15.94 10.26
C GLN A 129 -24.46 -15.12 9.31
N ARG A 130 -24.60 -13.82 9.55
CA ARG A 130 -25.48 -12.88 8.83
C ARG A 130 -24.74 -11.69 8.21
N ALA A 131 -23.42 -11.72 8.05
CA ALA A 131 -22.73 -10.65 7.35
C ALA A 131 -23.16 -10.68 5.87
N VAL A 132 -23.62 -9.55 5.39
CA VAL A 132 -24.12 -9.35 4.03
C VAL A 132 -23.48 -8.10 3.47
N THR A 133 -23.02 -8.15 2.22
CA THR A 133 -22.76 -6.96 1.43
C THR A 133 -24.08 -6.55 0.77
N SER A 134 -24.53 -5.33 1.03
CA SER A 134 -25.78 -4.79 0.52
C SER A 134 -25.74 -4.60 -1.00
N ALA A 135 -26.90 -4.62 -1.63
CA ALA A 135 -27.01 -4.42 -3.06
C ALA A 135 -26.60 -3.00 -3.48
N ASP A 136 -25.91 -2.90 -4.62
CA ASP A 136 -25.70 -1.62 -5.27
C ASP A 136 -27.00 -1.11 -5.91
N VAL A 137 -27.18 0.21 -5.89
CA VAL A 137 -28.29 0.88 -6.59
C VAL A 137 -27.83 1.20 -8.01
N ILE A 138 -28.58 0.68 -9.01
CA ILE A 138 -28.25 0.88 -10.42
C ILE A 138 -29.49 1.43 -11.14
N ARG A 139 -29.38 2.64 -11.67
CA ARG A 139 -30.49 3.41 -12.26
C ARG A 139 -30.14 3.83 -13.69
N PRO A 140 -30.62 3.10 -14.73
CA PRO A 140 -30.56 3.60 -16.11
C PRO A 140 -31.57 4.72 -16.31
N LEU A 141 -31.34 5.63 -17.28
CA LEU A 141 -32.34 6.63 -17.69
C LEU A 141 -33.62 5.93 -18.19
N PRO A 142 -34.83 6.53 -17.95
CA PRO A 142 -35.09 7.88 -17.42
C PRO A 142 -35.10 8.01 -15.89
N ASN A 143 -34.89 6.93 -15.14
CA ASN A 143 -35.03 6.88 -13.68
C ASN A 143 -33.77 7.36 -12.92
N SER A 144 -32.87 7.98 -13.62
CA SER A 144 -31.65 8.58 -13.02
C SER A 144 -31.93 9.96 -12.46
N PRO A 145 -31.28 10.40 -11.35
CA PRO A 145 -31.34 11.78 -10.89
C PRO A 145 -30.82 12.80 -11.92
N PHE A 146 -30.20 12.31 -13.02
CA PHE A 146 -29.70 13.10 -14.13
C PHE A 146 -30.63 13.13 -15.36
N SER A 147 -31.93 12.90 -15.18
CA SER A 147 -32.92 12.84 -16.26
C SER A 147 -32.98 14.07 -17.17
N THR A 148 -32.42 15.21 -16.73
CA THR A 148 -32.35 16.45 -17.54
C THR A 148 -31.25 16.41 -18.60
N LEU A 149 -30.32 15.45 -18.56
CA LEU A 149 -29.28 15.27 -19.56
C LEU A 149 -29.85 14.55 -20.80
N ARG A 150 -29.48 15.01 -21.98
CA ARG A 150 -29.94 14.45 -23.26
C ARG A 150 -29.23 13.17 -23.70
N SER A 151 -28.14 12.79 -23.03
CA SER A 151 -27.39 11.56 -23.31
C SER A 151 -27.84 10.43 -22.39
N PRO A 152 -27.92 9.17 -22.90
CA PRO A 152 -28.19 8.02 -22.06
C PRO A 152 -27.06 7.88 -21.04
N LEU A 153 -27.43 7.57 -19.81
CA LEU A 153 -26.49 7.26 -18.76
C LEU A 153 -27.02 6.21 -17.80
N ILE A 154 -26.11 5.45 -17.21
CA ILE A 154 -26.38 4.63 -16.03
C ILE A 154 -25.69 5.30 -14.84
N THR A 155 -26.44 5.51 -13.76
CA THR A 155 -25.90 5.84 -12.45
C THR A 155 -25.87 4.56 -11.63
N PHE A 156 -24.75 4.31 -10.98
CA PHE A 156 -24.55 3.17 -10.09
C PHE A 156 -23.83 3.63 -8.82
N TYR A 157 -24.25 3.11 -7.67
CA TYR A 157 -23.60 3.42 -6.40
C TYR A 157 -23.91 2.37 -5.34
N HIS A 158 -22.99 2.22 -4.40
CA HIS A 158 -23.17 1.59 -3.11
C HIS A 158 -23.35 2.67 -2.05
N ARG A 159 -24.27 2.47 -1.11
CA ARG A 159 -24.42 3.32 0.07
C ARG A 159 -24.49 2.44 1.30
N ASN A 160 -23.61 2.70 2.25
CA ASN A 160 -23.60 1.97 3.51
C ASN A 160 -24.92 2.21 4.28
N PRO A 161 -25.50 1.15 4.88
CA PRO A 161 -26.64 1.27 5.78
C PRO A 161 -26.23 2.03 7.07
N GLU A 162 -27.22 2.31 7.92
CA GLU A 162 -27.01 3.03 9.17
C GLU A 162 -26.05 2.29 10.13
N GLU A 163 -26.23 0.98 10.25
CA GLU A 163 -25.36 0.11 11.06
C GLU A 163 -24.27 -0.52 10.19
N THR A 164 -23.04 -0.42 10.66
CA THR A 164 -21.84 -0.96 9.98
C THR A 164 -20.99 -1.75 10.96
N VAL A 165 -19.91 -2.36 10.46
CA VAL A 165 -18.92 -3.05 11.32
C VAL A 165 -18.27 -2.14 12.36
N PHE A 166 -18.28 -0.82 12.15
CA PHE A 166 -17.86 0.16 13.15
C PHE A 166 -18.67 0.04 14.44
N ASP A 167 -19.97 -0.08 14.34
CA ASP A 167 -20.87 -0.20 15.49
C ASP A 167 -20.60 -1.48 16.27
N VAL A 168 -20.37 -2.58 15.55
CA VAL A 168 -20.00 -3.87 16.14
C VAL A 168 -18.65 -3.76 16.87
N ALA A 169 -17.65 -3.14 16.25
CA ALA A 169 -16.32 -2.96 16.84
C ALA A 169 -16.38 -2.09 18.11
N VAL A 170 -17.09 -0.97 18.06
CA VAL A 170 -17.25 -0.06 19.20
C VAL A 170 -17.89 -0.77 20.40
N SER A 171 -18.99 -1.50 20.16
CA SER A 171 -19.71 -2.21 21.24
C SER A 171 -18.88 -3.37 21.78
N GLN A 172 -18.29 -4.21 20.92
CA GLN A 172 -17.43 -5.34 21.31
C GLN A 172 -16.26 -4.89 22.19
N GLN A 173 -15.70 -3.72 21.88
CA GLN A 173 -14.51 -3.17 22.53
C GLN A 173 -14.85 -2.29 23.76
N GLY A 174 -16.13 -2.16 24.13
CA GLY A 174 -16.57 -1.37 25.28
C GLY A 174 -16.31 0.12 25.15
N MET A 175 -16.37 0.64 23.92
CA MET A 175 -16.18 2.07 23.59
C MET A 175 -17.50 2.84 23.45
N ASP A 176 -18.65 2.24 23.81
CA ASP A 176 -19.99 2.84 23.64
C ASP A 176 -20.12 4.22 24.30
N THR A 177 -19.51 4.41 25.47
CA THR A 177 -19.59 5.69 26.22
C THR A 177 -18.93 6.85 25.48
N VAL A 178 -18.06 6.59 24.53
CA VAL A 178 -17.36 7.59 23.71
C VAL A 178 -17.70 7.50 22.23
N LYS A 179 -18.65 6.64 21.84
CA LYS A 179 -19.02 6.39 20.44
C LYS A 179 -19.30 7.66 19.64
N SER A 180 -20.03 8.62 20.23
CA SER A 180 -20.35 9.90 19.56
C SER A 180 -19.15 10.81 19.29
N ARG A 181 -17.99 10.50 19.90
CA ARG A 181 -16.74 11.23 19.76
C ARG A 181 -15.77 10.55 18.79
N LEU A 182 -16.05 9.29 18.44
CA LEU A 182 -15.23 8.51 17.51
C LEU A 182 -15.50 8.92 16.06
N MET A 183 -14.48 9.06 15.29
CA MET A 183 -14.56 9.21 13.83
C MET A 183 -15.04 7.90 13.21
N ASN A 184 -16.09 7.96 12.40
CA ASN A 184 -16.65 6.82 11.68
C ASN A 184 -16.65 7.09 10.17
N PRO A 185 -15.67 6.55 9.41
CA PRO A 185 -15.57 6.79 7.97
C PRO A 185 -16.56 5.95 7.15
N LEU A 186 -17.28 5.01 7.76
CA LEU A 186 -18.25 4.15 7.08
C LEU A 186 -19.67 4.73 7.10
N LYS A 187 -19.98 5.63 8.05
CA LYS A 187 -21.31 6.19 8.19
C LYS A 187 -21.70 6.99 6.94
N ASN A 188 -22.84 6.64 6.33
CA ASN A 188 -23.34 7.32 5.13
C ASN A 188 -22.37 7.34 3.94
N LEU A 189 -21.30 6.55 3.99
CA LEU A 189 -20.34 6.48 2.89
C LEU A 189 -21.04 5.97 1.64
N THR A 190 -20.99 6.79 0.59
CA THR A 190 -21.60 6.51 -0.71
C THR A 190 -20.53 6.61 -1.78
N PHE A 191 -20.41 5.58 -2.61
CA PHE A 191 -19.43 5.54 -3.68
C PHE A 191 -19.99 4.86 -4.93
N GLY A 192 -19.60 5.36 -6.08
CA GLY A 192 -20.08 4.89 -7.35
C GLY A 192 -19.80 5.90 -8.45
N GLY A 193 -20.67 5.96 -9.46
CA GLY A 193 -20.48 6.88 -10.55
C GLY A 193 -21.55 6.84 -11.61
N CYS A 194 -21.22 7.38 -12.76
CA CYS A 194 -22.07 7.26 -13.94
C CYS A 194 -21.24 6.93 -15.19
N LEU A 195 -21.78 6.03 -16.01
CA LEU A 195 -21.32 5.74 -17.36
C LEU A 195 -22.14 6.56 -18.37
N SER A 196 -21.46 7.27 -19.25
CA SER A 196 -22.04 8.01 -20.36
C SER A 196 -21.10 8.08 -21.58
N GLY A 197 -21.58 8.58 -22.69
CA GLY A 197 -20.81 8.73 -23.90
C GLY A 197 -21.60 9.38 -25.04
N GLU A 198 -20.93 9.57 -26.18
CA GLU A 198 -21.56 10.12 -27.37
C GLU A 198 -22.37 9.07 -28.12
N ASN A 199 -23.60 9.47 -28.54
CA ASN A 199 -24.45 8.65 -29.41
C ASN A 199 -24.71 7.22 -28.86
N LEU A 200 -24.91 7.07 -27.54
CA LEU A 200 -25.25 5.81 -26.88
C LEU A 200 -26.76 5.69 -26.69
N GLU A 201 -27.28 4.49 -26.88
CA GLU A 201 -28.66 4.11 -26.59
C GLU A 201 -28.68 2.98 -25.57
N TYR A 202 -29.63 3.03 -24.65
CA TYR A 202 -29.84 1.92 -23.70
C TYR A 202 -30.37 0.69 -24.46
N ALA A 203 -29.75 -0.47 -24.24
CA ALA A 203 -30.04 -1.70 -24.98
C ALA A 203 -30.52 -2.87 -24.10
N GLY A 204 -30.88 -2.58 -22.83
CA GLY A 204 -31.49 -3.55 -21.91
C GLY A 204 -30.53 -4.19 -20.92
N ILE A 205 -30.99 -5.28 -20.30
CA ILE A 205 -30.31 -6.00 -19.21
C ILE A 205 -30.11 -7.46 -19.62
N SER A 206 -29.05 -8.08 -19.14
CA SER A 206 -28.85 -9.54 -19.19
C SER A 206 -28.10 -10.03 -17.99
N ASP A 207 -28.39 -11.26 -17.58
CA ASP A 207 -27.67 -11.95 -16.50
C ASP A 207 -26.70 -12.97 -17.10
N ALA A 208 -25.53 -13.16 -16.48
CA ALA A 208 -24.54 -14.16 -16.88
C ALA A 208 -23.61 -14.53 -15.72
N VAL A 209 -22.65 -15.42 -15.98
CA VAL A 209 -21.64 -15.84 -15.02
C VAL A 209 -20.26 -15.62 -15.64
N TYR A 210 -19.32 -15.13 -14.83
CA TYR A 210 -17.92 -14.98 -15.21
C TYR A 210 -17.03 -15.39 -14.02
N ALA A 211 -16.03 -16.22 -14.27
CA ALA A 211 -15.10 -16.74 -13.26
C ALA A 211 -15.80 -17.26 -11.98
N GLY A 212 -16.96 -17.93 -12.15
CA GLY A 212 -17.75 -18.47 -11.04
C GLY A 212 -18.63 -17.47 -10.29
N THR A 213 -18.64 -16.19 -10.71
CA THR A 213 -19.48 -15.14 -10.13
C THR A 213 -20.63 -14.75 -11.04
N ASP A 214 -21.86 -14.85 -10.55
CA ASP A 214 -23.05 -14.35 -11.24
C ASP A 214 -23.08 -12.81 -11.23
N TYR A 215 -23.45 -12.24 -12.35
CA TYR A 215 -23.55 -10.79 -12.52
C TYR A 215 -24.73 -10.40 -13.40
N ARG A 216 -25.15 -9.14 -13.26
CA ARG A 216 -26.10 -8.46 -14.14
C ARG A 216 -25.36 -7.42 -14.96
N ALA A 217 -25.65 -7.38 -16.26
CA ALA A 217 -25.11 -6.41 -17.21
C ALA A 217 -26.18 -5.44 -17.68
N TRP A 218 -25.93 -4.14 -17.58
CA TRP A 218 -26.69 -3.09 -18.24
C TRP A 218 -25.98 -2.69 -19.50
N LYS A 219 -26.72 -2.73 -20.61
CA LYS A 219 -26.15 -2.62 -21.96
C LYS A 219 -26.46 -1.28 -22.58
N PHE A 220 -25.47 -0.71 -23.25
CA PHE A 220 -25.60 0.38 -24.21
C PHE A 220 -25.05 -0.06 -25.54
N ARG A 221 -25.55 0.56 -26.62
CA ARG A 221 -24.95 0.45 -27.93
C ARG A 221 -24.86 1.82 -28.60
N SER A 222 -23.93 1.98 -29.52
CA SER A 222 -23.90 3.17 -30.34
C SER A 222 -25.11 3.19 -31.29
N SER A 223 -25.80 4.34 -31.35
CA SER A 223 -27.01 4.52 -32.17
C SER A 223 -26.72 4.39 -33.69
N LYS A 224 -25.47 4.56 -34.07
CA LYS A 224 -24.95 4.39 -35.44
C LYS A 224 -23.50 3.96 -35.41
N ALA A 225 -23.06 3.23 -36.41
CA ALA A 225 -21.65 2.92 -36.62
C ALA A 225 -20.86 4.20 -36.84
N SER A 226 -19.69 4.33 -36.19
CA SER A 226 -18.83 5.50 -36.24
C SER A 226 -17.36 5.13 -36.31
N ARG A 227 -16.52 6.01 -36.92
CA ARG A 227 -15.07 5.85 -36.94
C ARG A 227 -14.42 6.34 -35.64
N LYS A 228 -15.09 7.19 -34.89
CA LYS A 228 -14.62 7.73 -33.60
C LYS A 228 -15.76 7.62 -32.59
N GLN A 229 -15.47 7.04 -31.45
CA GLN A 229 -16.40 6.96 -30.35
C GLN A 229 -15.67 7.25 -29.06
N HIS A 230 -16.34 7.88 -28.13
CA HIS A 230 -15.81 8.16 -26.80
C HIS A 230 -16.90 7.91 -25.77
N PHE A 231 -16.56 7.18 -24.75
CA PHE A 231 -17.35 7.06 -23.54
C PHE A 231 -16.46 7.17 -22.31
N PHE A 232 -17.09 7.42 -21.17
CA PHE A 232 -16.37 7.69 -19.93
C PHE A 232 -17.18 7.28 -18.72
N VAL A 233 -16.47 7.07 -17.61
CA VAL A 233 -17.04 6.80 -16.30
C VAL A 233 -16.58 7.88 -15.34
N VAL A 234 -17.52 8.69 -14.82
CA VAL A 234 -17.25 9.65 -13.74
C VAL A 234 -17.54 8.96 -12.42
N LEU A 235 -16.61 9.07 -11.46
CA LEU A 235 -16.75 8.47 -10.12
C LEU A 235 -16.87 9.53 -9.05
N HIS A 236 -17.58 9.21 -7.97
CA HIS A 236 -17.65 10.02 -6.75
C HIS A 236 -17.67 9.13 -5.51
N THR A 237 -16.95 9.52 -4.47
CA THR A 237 -16.90 8.83 -3.18
C THR A 237 -16.92 9.88 -2.08
N ASP A 238 -17.94 9.87 -1.24
CA ASP A 238 -18.08 10.82 -0.14
C ASP A 238 -19.04 10.32 0.93
N GLN A 239 -18.93 10.90 2.13
CA GLN A 239 -19.89 10.74 3.22
C GLN A 239 -20.91 11.87 3.16
N THR A 240 -22.10 11.59 2.63
CA THR A 240 -23.17 12.59 2.48
C THR A 240 -24.40 12.20 3.29
N GLU A 241 -25.11 13.17 3.84
CA GLU A 241 -26.30 12.89 4.64
C GLU A 241 -27.41 12.22 3.80
N THR A 242 -27.53 12.57 2.52
CA THR A 242 -28.53 12.00 1.62
C THR A 242 -27.95 11.54 0.29
N GLU A 243 -28.66 10.65 -0.39
CA GLU A 243 -28.32 10.20 -1.75
C GLU A 243 -28.36 11.36 -2.76
N GLU A 244 -29.33 12.30 -2.58
CA GLU A 244 -29.52 13.45 -3.45
C GLU A 244 -28.29 14.38 -3.40
N GLN A 245 -27.71 14.58 -2.23
CA GLN A 245 -26.47 15.37 -2.08
C GLN A 245 -25.32 14.70 -2.83
N TRP A 246 -25.09 13.41 -2.61
CA TRP A 246 -24.08 12.65 -3.33
C TRP A 246 -24.28 12.73 -4.86
N ALA A 247 -25.54 12.62 -5.32
CA ALA A 247 -25.87 12.73 -6.73
C ALA A 247 -25.60 14.13 -7.31
N GLN A 248 -25.83 15.19 -6.51
CA GLN A 248 -25.49 16.56 -6.90
C GLN A 248 -23.99 16.76 -7.07
N ASP A 249 -23.20 16.20 -6.16
CA ASP A 249 -21.73 16.29 -6.21
C ASP A 249 -21.18 15.51 -7.42
N LEU A 250 -21.70 14.32 -7.70
CA LEU A 250 -21.38 13.57 -8.93
C LEU A 250 -21.71 14.38 -10.19
N GLN A 251 -22.82 15.14 -10.18
CA GLN A 251 -23.19 16.03 -11.31
C GLN A 251 -22.15 17.11 -11.61
N VAL A 252 -21.46 17.61 -10.59
CA VAL A 252 -20.39 18.62 -10.79
C VAL A 252 -19.30 18.05 -11.70
N GLY A 253 -18.82 16.84 -11.39
CA GLY A 253 -17.84 16.14 -12.23
C GLY A 253 -18.37 15.87 -13.65
N LEU A 254 -19.62 15.44 -13.76
CA LEU A 254 -20.24 15.14 -15.05
C LEU A 254 -20.40 16.41 -15.93
N ARG A 255 -20.83 17.53 -15.34
CA ARG A 255 -20.99 18.81 -16.07
C ARG A 255 -19.67 19.36 -16.62
N ARG A 256 -18.54 19.05 -15.98
CA ARG A 256 -17.21 19.42 -16.47
C ARG A 256 -16.93 18.75 -17.83
N ILE A 257 -17.28 17.48 -17.96
CA ILE A 257 -17.06 16.70 -19.20
C ILE A 257 -18.19 16.92 -20.21
N MET A 258 -19.42 17.04 -19.73
CA MET A 258 -20.62 17.21 -20.56
C MET A 258 -21.37 18.50 -20.23
N PRO A 259 -20.80 19.68 -20.47
CA PRO A 259 -21.53 20.94 -20.35
C PRO A 259 -22.73 20.94 -21.30
N HIS A 260 -23.90 21.27 -20.78
CA HIS A 260 -25.16 21.26 -21.55
C HIS A 260 -25.52 19.92 -22.22
N GLY A 261 -25.05 18.78 -21.64
CA GLY A 261 -25.36 17.44 -22.12
C GLY A 261 -24.63 17.00 -23.39
N LYS A 262 -23.54 17.68 -23.76
CA LYS A 262 -22.64 17.31 -24.87
C LYS A 262 -21.22 17.18 -24.37
N VAL A 263 -20.52 16.17 -24.89
CA VAL A 263 -19.10 15.95 -24.53
C VAL A 263 -18.25 17.11 -24.97
N SER A 264 -17.47 17.66 -24.07
CA SER A 264 -16.52 18.74 -24.33
C SER A 264 -15.20 18.18 -24.83
N MET A 265 -14.99 18.15 -26.13
CA MET A 265 -13.71 17.73 -26.71
C MET A 265 -12.53 18.59 -26.25
N LYS A 266 -12.78 19.86 -25.87
CA LYS A 266 -11.77 20.74 -25.28
C LYS A 266 -11.36 20.25 -23.89
N ALA A 267 -12.32 19.92 -23.01
CA ALA A 267 -12.04 19.39 -21.68
C ALA A 267 -11.27 18.07 -21.79
N LEU A 268 -11.76 17.12 -22.59
CA LEU A 268 -11.10 15.84 -22.83
C LEU A 268 -9.64 16.00 -23.29
N SER A 269 -9.38 16.85 -24.27
CA SER A 269 -8.02 17.10 -24.77
C SER A 269 -7.10 17.73 -23.71
N GLN A 270 -7.65 18.62 -22.89
CA GLN A 270 -6.91 19.26 -21.81
C GLN A 270 -6.58 18.25 -20.70
N ASP A 271 -7.54 17.45 -20.26
CA ASP A 271 -7.37 16.42 -19.23
C ASP A 271 -6.33 15.38 -19.65
N LYS A 272 -6.42 14.90 -20.89
CA LYS A 272 -5.44 13.97 -21.45
C LYS A 272 -4.04 14.56 -21.49
N LYS A 273 -3.92 15.83 -21.89
CA LYS A 273 -2.64 16.55 -21.90
C LYS A 273 -2.05 16.68 -20.50
N GLN A 274 -2.86 17.06 -19.50
CA GLN A 274 -2.42 17.21 -18.12
C GLN A 274 -2.00 15.87 -17.52
N THR A 275 -2.79 14.80 -17.73
CA THR A 275 -2.44 13.44 -17.32
C THR A 275 -1.10 12.97 -17.90
N ARG A 276 -0.89 13.17 -19.21
CA ARG A 276 0.39 12.85 -19.85
C ARG A 276 1.55 13.67 -19.30
N GLN A 277 1.34 14.96 -19.04
CA GLN A 277 2.36 15.83 -18.43
C GLN A 277 2.74 15.36 -17.03
N TRP A 278 1.75 14.92 -16.23
CA TRP A 278 1.99 14.36 -14.91
C TRP A 278 2.84 13.08 -14.99
N TRP A 279 2.47 12.12 -15.86
CA TRP A 279 3.25 10.89 -16.03
C TRP A 279 4.67 11.16 -16.52
N ASN A 280 4.85 12.07 -17.45
CA ASN A 280 6.19 12.47 -17.89
C ASN A 280 7.02 13.08 -16.76
N ALA A 281 6.43 13.96 -15.94
CA ALA A 281 7.10 14.53 -14.76
C ALA A 281 7.41 13.47 -13.69
N PHE A 282 6.49 12.53 -13.45
CA PHE A 282 6.68 11.41 -12.55
C PHE A 282 7.92 10.57 -12.92
N TRP A 283 8.09 10.22 -14.19
CA TRP A 283 9.24 9.44 -14.65
C TRP A 283 10.56 10.22 -14.58
N GLN A 284 10.52 11.56 -14.65
CA GLN A 284 11.71 12.40 -14.52
C GLN A 284 12.20 12.55 -13.07
N ARG A 285 11.37 12.23 -12.06
CA ARG A 285 11.77 12.32 -10.64
C ARG A 285 12.88 11.35 -10.31
N SER A 286 12.74 10.11 -10.71
CA SER A 286 13.73 9.07 -10.47
C SER A 286 13.62 7.91 -11.46
N PHE A 287 14.69 7.14 -11.56
CA PHE A 287 14.77 5.90 -12.34
C PHE A 287 15.97 5.06 -11.90
N ILE A 288 15.91 3.78 -12.16
CA ILE A 288 17.04 2.84 -12.10
C ILE A 288 17.00 2.01 -13.36
N VAL A 289 18.03 2.11 -14.19
CA VAL A 289 18.14 1.37 -15.46
C VAL A 289 19.50 0.66 -15.46
N ALA A 290 19.46 -0.67 -15.50
CA ALA A 290 20.64 -1.49 -15.58
C ALA A 290 20.62 -2.40 -16.82
N GLU A 291 21.77 -2.97 -17.14
CA GLU A 291 21.98 -3.91 -18.24
C GLU A 291 22.30 -5.31 -17.71
N GLY A 292 22.26 -6.31 -18.59
CA GLY A 292 22.63 -7.68 -18.25
C GLY A 292 21.70 -8.31 -17.21
N GLU A 293 22.28 -8.95 -16.21
CA GLU A 293 21.56 -9.67 -15.14
C GLU A 293 20.62 -8.75 -14.34
N ALA A 294 21.02 -7.51 -14.10
CA ALA A 294 20.22 -6.54 -13.37
C ALA A 294 19.09 -5.90 -14.22
N GLY A 295 19.09 -6.09 -15.54
CA GLY A 295 18.13 -5.44 -16.44
C GLY A 295 16.68 -5.81 -16.12
N GLU A 296 16.39 -7.07 -15.87
CA GLU A 296 15.04 -7.56 -15.55
C GLU A 296 14.54 -6.98 -14.21
N ILE A 297 15.37 -6.99 -13.18
CA ILE A 297 14.94 -6.53 -11.85
C ILE A 297 14.75 -5.01 -11.80
N THR A 298 15.53 -4.23 -12.55
CA THR A 298 15.32 -2.77 -12.66
C THR A 298 14.12 -2.43 -13.53
N TRP A 299 13.79 -3.27 -14.51
CA TRP A 299 12.52 -3.15 -15.24
C TRP A 299 11.32 -3.43 -14.31
N ASN A 300 11.38 -4.47 -13.49
CA ASN A 300 10.32 -4.79 -12.53
C ASN A 300 10.19 -3.73 -11.42
N TYR A 301 11.28 -3.08 -11.01
CA TYR A 301 11.25 -1.86 -10.20
C TYR A 301 10.41 -0.77 -10.87
N THR A 302 10.62 -0.51 -12.17
CA THR A 302 9.88 0.49 -12.93
C THR A 302 8.39 0.15 -13.01
N LEU A 303 8.04 -1.11 -13.26
CA LEU A 303 6.64 -1.56 -13.32
C LEU A 303 5.94 -1.44 -11.96
N PHE A 304 6.63 -1.75 -10.86
CA PHE A 304 6.02 -1.59 -9.54
C PHE A 304 5.84 -0.10 -9.18
N ARG A 305 6.83 0.75 -9.47
CA ARG A 305 6.71 2.20 -9.27
C ARG A 305 5.54 2.79 -10.09
N TYR A 306 5.28 2.28 -11.31
CA TYR A 306 4.08 2.62 -12.08
C TYR A 306 2.80 2.31 -11.30
N MET A 307 2.69 1.14 -10.67
CA MET A 307 1.51 0.76 -9.89
C MET A 307 1.29 1.68 -8.68
N LEU A 308 2.36 2.15 -8.05
CA LEU A 308 2.26 3.17 -7.00
C LEU A 308 1.74 4.49 -7.55
N GLY A 309 2.25 4.95 -8.70
CA GLY A 309 1.79 6.14 -9.40
C GLY A 309 0.33 6.10 -9.83
N CYS A 310 -0.23 4.93 -10.08
CA CYS A 310 -1.66 4.76 -10.37
C CYS A 310 -2.57 5.14 -9.20
N ASN A 311 -2.09 5.09 -7.95
CA ASN A 311 -2.83 5.49 -6.75
C ASN A 311 -2.11 6.64 -6.00
N ALA A 312 -1.66 7.64 -6.73
CA ALA A 312 -0.85 8.74 -6.18
C ALA A 312 -1.61 9.62 -5.18
N TYR A 313 -2.88 9.89 -5.39
CA TYR A 313 -3.64 10.95 -4.70
C TYR A 313 -4.95 10.47 -4.07
N GLY A 314 -5.00 9.22 -3.62
CA GLY A 314 -6.19 8.68 -2.97
C GLY A 314 -6.40 9.20 -1.54
N ASN A 315 -7.65 9.24 -1.09
CA ASN A 315 -8.01 9.57 0.31
C ASN A 315 -7.75 8.42 1.29
N ALA A 316 -7.46 7.23 0.78
CA ALA A 316 -7.09 6.06 1.56
C ALA A 316 -5.75 5.51 1.06
N PRO A 317 -4.97 4.87 1.94
CA PRO A 317 -3.68 4.31 1.56
C PRO A 317 -3.77 3.27 0.44
N THR A 318 -2.71 3.19 -0.38
CA THR A 318 -2.51 2.04 -1.27
C THR A 318 -2.37 0.77 -0.44
N LYS A 319 -3.22 -0.20 -0.65
CA LYS A 319 -3.23 -1.46 0.11
C LYS A 319 -2.02 -2.33 -0.24
N PHE A 320 -1.34 -2.86 0.78
CA PHE A 320 -0.25 -3.83 0.61
C PHE A 320 -0.70 -5.12 -0.08
N ASN A 321 -1.97 -5.51 0.10
CA ASN A 321 -2.57 -6.76 -0.36
C ASN A 321 -3.43 -6.55 -1.62
N GLY A 322 -2.82 -6.19 -2.71
CA GLY A 322 -3.47 -6.10 -4.03
C GLY A 322 -3.71 -4.69 -4.56
N GLY A 323 -3.45 -3.64 -3.76
CA GLY A 323 -3.68 -2.25 -4.18
C GLY A 323 -5.07 -2.05 -4.77
N LEU A 324 -5.15 -1.42 -5.94
CA LEU A 324 -6.37 -1.27 -6.73
C LEU A 324 -6.48 -2.30 -7.88
N PHE A 325 -5.64 -3.35 -7.89
CA PHE A 325 -5.45 -4.26 -9.02
C PHE A 325 -5.84 -5.71 -8.72
N THR A 326 -6.61 -5.98 -7.67
CA THR A 326 -7.18 -7.32 -7.44
C THR A 326 -8.07 -7.75 -8.60
N PHE A 327 -8.18 -9.05 -8.82
CA PHE A 327 -8.99 -9.67 -9.87
C PHE A 327 -9.63 -10.95 -9.32
N ASP A 328 -10.33 -11.70 -10.16
CA ASP A 328 -11.05 -12.91 -9.74
C ASP A 328 -10.14 -13.89 -9.01
N PRO A 329 -10.43 -14.23 -7.75
CA PRO A 329 -9.58 -15.11 -6.94
C PRO A 329 -9.50 -16.55 -7.49
N LEU A 330 -10.46 -16.96 -8.30
CA LEU A 330 -10.46 -18.25 -9.02
C LEU A 330 -9.18 -18.45 -9.86
N HIS A 331 -8.61 -17.38 -10.40
CA HIS A 331 -7.37 -17.44 -11.19
C HIS A 331 -6.11 -17.58 -10.32
N ILE A 332 -6.22 -17.35 -9.00
CA ILE A 332 -5.13 -17.53 -8.04
C ILE A 332 -5.23 -18.91 -7.39
N ASP A 333 -6.42 -19.27 -6.93
CA ASP A 333 -6.73 -20.57 -6.32
C ASP A 333 -8.11 -21.06 -6.82
N PRO A 334 -8.16 -22.18 -7.58
CA PRO A 334 -9.40 -22.73 -8.10
C PRO A 334 -10.47 -23.05 -7.05
N LYS A 335 -10.09 -23.15 -5.76
CA LYS A 335 -11.03 -23.35 -4.65
C LYS A 335 -11.71 -22.06 -4.19
N GLN A 336 -11.24 -20.91 -4.64
CA GLN A 336 -11.72 -19.59 -4.22
C GLN A 336 -12.62 -18.96 -5.31
N ALA A 337 -13.74 -19.60 -5.63
CA ALA A 337 -14.75 -19.04 -6.53
C ALA A 337 -15.57 -17.94 -5.80
N PHE A 338 -14.88 -16.86 -5.38
CA PHE A 338 -15.43 -15.68 -4.74
C PHE A 338 -15.58 -14.54 -5.76
N THR A 339 -16.18 -13.44 -5.34
CA THR A 339 -16.32 -12.25 -6.19
C THR A 339 -14.96 -11.58 -6.45
N PRO A 340 -14.83 -10.78 -7.50
CA PRO A 340 -13.60 -10.05 -7.75
C PRO A 340 -13.27 -8.94 -6.72
N ASP A 341 -14.16 -8.68 -5.76
CA ASP A 341 -13.88 -7.82 -4.59
C ASP A 341 -12.95 -8.48 -3.57
N TYR A 342 -12.83 -9.81 -3.64
CA TYR A 342 -12.08 -10.58 -2.64
C TYR A 342 -10.59 -10.20 -2.57
N ARG A 343 -10.11 -10.07 -1.34
CA ARG A 343 -8.68 -9.98 -0.97
C ARG A 343 -8.44 -10.59 0.40
N LYS A 344 -7.31 -11.21 0.61
CA LYS A 344 -6.88 -11.63 1.95
C LYS A 344 -6.64 -10.41 2.84
N TRP A 345 -6.74 -10.59 4.16
CA TRP A 345 -6.40 -9.61 5.20
C TRP A 345 -7.26 -8.34 5.20
N GLY A 346 -8.44 -8.38 4.59
CA GLY A 346 -9.42 -7.33 4.63
C GLY A 346 -9.18 -6.17 3.64
N GLY A 347 -10.26 -5.49 3.32
CA GLY A 347 -10.26 -4.27 2.49
C GLY A 347 -9.84 -3.04 3.28
N GLY A 348 -10.56 -2.74 4.36
CA GLY A 348 -10.32 -1.59 5.23
C GLY A 348 -9.41 -1.86 6.44
N THR A 349 -8.90 -3.07 6.60
CA THR A 349 -7.88 -3.39 7.60
C THR A 349 -6.50 -2.97 7.09
N MET A 350 -5.79 -2.16 7.85
CA MET A 350 -4.43 -1.72 7.56
C MET A 350 -3.48 -2.43 8.52
N THR A 351 -2.64 -3.30 7.98
CA THR A 351 -1.58 -4.02 8.69
C THR A 351 -0.32 -3.19 8.57
N ALA A 352 0.06 -2.48 9.62
CA ALA A 352 1.13 -1.47 9.58
C ALA A 352 2.47 -2.05 9.12
N GLN A 353 2.78 -3.24 9.62
CA GLN A 353 3.98 -4.00 9.34
C GLN A 353 4.17 -4.33 7.84
N ASN A 354 3.10 -4.49 7.08
CA ASN A 354 3.12 -4.70 5.64
C ASN A 354 2.98 -3.37 4.88
N GLN A 355 2.07 -2.52 5.36
CA GLN A 355 1.70 -1.26 4.73
C GLN A 355 2.90 -0.30 4.57
N ARG A 356 3.83 -0.26 5.53
CA ARG A 356 5.03 0.56 5.52
C ARG A 356 5.95 0.29 4.32
N LEU A 357 6.04 -0.95 3.87
CA LEU A 357 6.90 -1.33 2.74
C LEU A 357 6.41 -0.76 1.39
N VAL A 358 5.15 -0.35 1.31
CA VAL A 358 4.58 0.35 0.16
C VAL A 358 5.08 1.80 0.10
N TYR A 359 5.31 2.44 1.26
CA TYR A 359 5.57 3.88 1.37
C TYR A 359 7.05 4.26 1.52
N TRP A 360 7.86 3.46 2.22
CA TRP A 360 9.29 3.74 2.38
C TRP A 360 10.03 4.03 1.07
N PRO A 361 9.80 3.31 -0.05
CA PRO A 361 10.56 3.56 -1.28
C PRO A 361 10.25 4.90 -1.94
N MET A 362 9.11 5.55 -1.58
CA MET A 362 8.69 6.82 -2.16
C MET A 362 9.62 7.99 -1.80
N LEU A 363 10.33 7.93 -0.68
CA LEU A 363 11.31 8.94 -0.30
C LEU A 363 12.45 8.99 -1.33
N LYS A 364 13.13 7.88 -1.56
CA LYS A 364 14.25 7.83 -2.51
C LYS A 364 13.82 7.93 -3.98
N SER A 365 12.58 7.60 -4.31
CA SER A 365 12.05 7.84 -5.65
C SER A 365 11.55 9.28 -5.88
N GLY A 366 11.56 10.15 -4.84
CA GLY A 366 11.08 11.53 -4.94
C GLY A 366 9.58 11.65 -5.14
N ASP A 367 8.82 10.65 -4.68
CA ASP A 367 7.37 10.56 -4.79
C ASP A 367 6.69 10.92 -3.46
N SER A 368 7.28 11.81 -2.67
CA SER A 368 6.81 12.22 -1.34
C SER A 368 5.40 12.84 -1.36
N ASP A 369 4.99 13.46 -2.46
CA ASP A 369 3.64 14.00 -2.67
C ASP A 369 2.54 12.90 -2.72
N MET A 370 2.92 11.64 -2.84
CA MET A 370 2.01 10.49 -2.81
C MET A 370 1.86 9.89 -1.39
N MET A 371 2.67 10.31 -0.42
CA MET A 371 2.67 9.76 0.94
C MET A 371 1.55 10.30 1.86
N PRO A 372 0.99 11.50 1.65
CA PRO A 372 -0.07 12.03 2.52
C PRO A 372 -1.26 11.10 2.71
N ALA A 373 -1.65 10.29 1.72
CA ALA A 373 -2.73 9.31 1.88
C ALA A 373 -2.52 8.37 3.09
N GLN A 374 -1.27 7.96 3.36
CA GLN A 374 -0.92 7.13 4.51
C GLN A 374 -0.84 7.95 5.80
N PHE A 375 -0.30 9.15 5.76
CA PHE A 375 -0.16 10.00 6.94
C PHE A 375 -1.52 10.50 7.44
N ASP A 376 -2.38 10.94 6.52
CA ASP A 376 -3.74 11.36 6.80
C ASP A 376 -4.60 10.22 7.35
N PHE A 377 -4.32 8.98 6.96
CA PHE A 377 -4.99 7.81 7.52
C PHE A 377 -4.82 7.76 9.04
N TYR A 378 -3.59 7.83 9.55
CA TYR A 378 -3.33 7.85 11.00
C TYR A 378 -3.79 9.15 11.65
N ASN A 379 -3.55 10.29 11.01
CA ASN A 379 -3.89 11.60 11.57
C ASN A 379 -5.41 11.78 11.79
N ARG A 380 -6.24 11.30 10.86
CA ARG A 380 -7.71 11.30 11.04
C ARG A 380 -8.18 10.47 12.22
N MET A 381 -7.46 9.41 12.57
CA MET A 381 -7.80 8.49 13.64
C MET A 381 -7.09 8.79 14.96
N LEU A 382 -6.28 9.83 15.01
CA LEU A 382 -5.54 10.23 16.21
C LEU A 382 -6.43 10.32 17.45
N LYS A 383 -7.58 10.99 17.32
CA LYS A 383 -8.54 11.13 18.43
C LYS A 383 -9.12 9.78 18.88
N ASN A 384 -9.38 8.86 17.95
CA ASN A 384 -9.89 7.52 18.29
C ASN A 384 -8.83 6.73 19.08
N ALA A 385 -7.56 6.81 18.68
CA ALA A 385 -6.44 6.17 19.38
C ALA A 385 -6.19 6.77 20.78
N GLU A 386 -6.32 8.09 20.94
CA GLU A 386 -6.26 8.76 22.25
C GLU A 386 -7.41 8.35 23.16
N LEU A 387 -8.61 8.22 22.62
CA LEU A 387 -9.78 7.77 23.38
C LEU A 387 -9.61 6.32 23.87
N ARG A 388 -8.96 5.45 23.10
CA ARG A 388 -8.59 4.10 23.56
C ARG A 388 -7.74 4.15 24.83
N SER A 389 -6.65 4.90 24.81
CA SER A 389 -5.76 5.04 25.99
C SER A 389 -6.52 5.54 27.23
N ARG A 390 -7.39 6.55 27.06
CA ARG A 390 -8.20 7.10 28.15
C ARG A 390 -9.23 6.13 28.69
N VAL A 391 -9.95 5.41 27.81
CA VAL A 391 -11.03 4.49 28.20
C VAL A 391 -10.45 3.26 28.91
N TYR A 392 -9.37 2.69 28.38
CA TYR A 392 -8.87 1.42 28.90
C TYR A 392 -7.88 1.59 30.05
N TRP A 393 -7.03 2.63 29.99
CA TRP A 393 -5.91 2.74 30.90
C TRP A 393 -5.85 4.06 31.65
N GLN A 394 -6.70 5.06 31.33
CA GLN A 394 -6.85 6.34 32.00
C GLN A 394 -5.62 7.25 31.90
N HIS A 395 -4.81 7.09 30.85
CA HIS A 395 -3.67 7.96 30.56
C HIS A 395 -3.78 8.63 29.16
N GLY A 396 -2.84 9.49 28.84
CA GLY A 396 -2.75 10.19 27.56
C GLY A 396 -2.08 9.36 26.46
N GLY A 397 -1.84 10.01 25.32
CA GLY A 397 -1.19 9.41 24.16
C GLY A 397 -2.09 8.53 23.29
N ALA A 398 -1.68 8.34 22.06
CA ALA A 398 -2.42 7.60 21.04
C ALA A 398 -1.95 6.15 20.93
N CYS A 399 -2.84 5.21 21.25
CA CYS A 399 -2.57 3.78 21.08
C CYS A 399 -3.07 3.28 19.73
N PHE A 400 -2.14 3.00 18.83
CA PHE A 400 -2.41 2.32 17.58
C PHE A 400 -1.97 0.86 17.65
N CYS A 401 -2.86 -0.06 17.27
CA CYS A 401 -2.50 -1.46 17.12
C CYS A 401 -1.78 -1.70 15.79
N GLU A 402 -1.10 -2.82 15.66
CA GLU A 402 -0.47 -3.22 14.41
C GLU A 402 -1.50 -3.32 13.28
N GLN A 403 -2.60 -4.04 13.51
CA GLN A 403 -3.72 -4.13 12.57
C GLN A 403 -4.87 -3.25 13.04
N ILE A 404 -5.14 -2.19 12.30
CA ILE A 404 -6.25 -1.29 12.57
C ILE A 404 -7.20 -1.20 11.37
N GLU A 405 -8.47 -1.01 11.69
CA GLU A 405 -9.47 -0.69 10.70
C GLU A 405 -9.36 0.78 10.27
N ASN A 406 -10.00 1.15 9.16
CA ASN A 406 -10.02 2.53 8.70
C ASN A 406 -10.71 3.53 9.66
N PHE A 407 -11.20 3.04 10.79
CA PHE A 407 -11.71 3.83 11.92
C PHE A 407 -10.80 3.77 13.18
N GLY A 408 -9.58 3.25 13.07
CA GLY A 408 -8.55 3.31 14.12
C GLY A 408 -8.74 2.36 15.30
N LEU A 409 -9.67 1.41 15.23
CA LEU A 409 -9.85 0.35 16.22
C LEU A 409 -9.37 -0.98 15.62
N PRO A 410 -8.99 -1.98 16.46
CA PRO A 410 -8.82 -3.35 16.00
C PRO A 410 -10.08 -3.86 15.32
N ASN A 411 -9.93 -4.72 14.31
CA ASN A 411 -11.10 -5.38 13.73
C ASN A 411 -11.70 -6.40 14.70
N PRO A 412 -13.02 -6.69 14.61
CA PRO A 412 -13.70 -7.59 15.53
C PRO A 412 -13.12 -8.99 15.62
N ALA A 413 -12.57 -9.53 14.52
CA ALA A 413 -12.00 -10.87 14.51
C ALA A 413 -10.69 -10.95 15.30
N GLU A 414 -9.79 -9.96 15.13
CA GLU A 414 -8.50 -9.92 15.82
C GLU A 414 -8.64 -9.47 17.28
N TYR A 415 -9.56 -8.56 17.56
CA TYR A 415 -9.91 -8.24 18.94
C TYR A 415 -10.39 -9.45 19.70
N GLY A 416 -11.13 -10.34 19.03
CA GLY A 416 -11.56 -11.65 19.51
C GLY A 416 -12.96 -11.68 20.13
N PHE A 417 -13.80 -12.59 19.59
CA PHE A 417 -15.17 -12.79 20.09
C PHE A 417 -15.26 -13.64 21.37
N LYS A 418 -14.22 -14.43 21.66
CA LYS A 418 -14.18 -15.38 22.82
C LYS A 418 -13.08 -14.99 23.80
N ARG A 419 -13.11 -13.74 24.24
CA ARG A 419 -12.12 -13.21 25.20
C ARG A 419 -12.35 -13.77 26.60
N PRO A 420 -11.30 -14.14 27.35
CA PRO A 420 -11.44 -14.48 28.76
C PRO A 420 -12.00 -13.32 29.58
N GLU A 421 -12.75 -13.63 30.62
CA GLU A 421 -13.19 -12.64 31.59
C GLU A 421 -11.96 -12.00 32.28
N GLY A 422 -11.97 -10.67 32.42
CA GLY A 422 -10.85 -9.92 33.01
C GLY A 422 -9.65 -9.70 32.10
N PHE A 423 -9.65 -10.21 30.85
CA PHE A 423 -8.61 -9.88 29.89
C PHE A 423 -8.60 -8.38 29.56
N ASP A 424 -7.41 -7.77 29.47
CA ASP A 424 -7.27 -6.33 29.26
C ASP A 424 -8.01 -5.88 27.98
N LYS A 425 -8.96 -4.96 28.15
CA LYS A 425 -9.84 -4.47 27.08
C LYS A 425 -9.08 -3.73 25.97
N GLY A 426 -7.89 -3.21 26.25
CA GLY A 426 -7.06 -2.51 25.29
C GLY A 426 -6.21 -3.42 24.40
N LEU A 427 -6.21 -4.74 24.66
CA LEU A 427 -5.41 -5.71 23.92
C LEU A 427 -6.28 -6.52 22.94
N GLU A 428 -5.72 -6.90 21.82
CA GLU A 428 -6.26 -7.94 20.95
C GLU A 428 -6.12 -9.31 21.61
N TYR A 429 -7.15 -10.14 21.55
CA TYR A 429 -7.06 -11.54 21.95
C TYR A 429 -6.54 -12.37 20.77
N ASN A 430 -5.36 -12.00 20.34
CA ASN A 430 -4.63 -12.62 19.23
C ASN A 430 -3.14 -12.68 19.59
N ALA A 431 -2.60 -13.90 19.61
CA ALA A 431 -1.23 -14.15 20.03
C ALA A 431 -0.16 -13.52 19.12
N TRP A 432 -0.51 -13.16 17.89
CA TRP A 432 0.39 -12.45 16.95
C TRP A 432 0.39 -10.93 17.18
N LEU A 433 -0.73 -10.34 17.57
CA LEU A 433 -0.92 -8.88 17.57
C LEU A 433 -0.79 -8.23 18.96
N GLU A 434 -0.99 -8.98 20.04
CA GLU A 434 -0.97 -8.44 21.38
C GLU A 434 0.33 -7.68 21.69
N TYR A 435 0.22 -6.51 22.33
CA TYR A 435 1.33 -5.62 22.71
C TYR A 435 2.17 -5.06 21.56
N GLU A 436 1.72 -5.16 20.32
CA GLU A 436 2.43 -4.62 19.16
C GLU A 436 1.87 -3.25 18.78
N TRP A 437 2.50 -2.22 19.32
CA TRP A 437 2.06 -0.83 19.19
C TRP A 437 3.08 0.09 18.52
N ASP A 438 4.31 -0.39 18.31
CA ASP A 438 5.43 0.41 17.83
C ASP A 438 5.44 0.64 16.32
N THR A 439 4.63 -0.08 15.56
CA THR A 439 4.60 0.02 14.09
C THR A 439 4.14 1.40 13.58
N VAL A 440 3.32 2.15 14.33
CA VAL A 440 2.95 3.53 14.00
C VAL A 440 4.17 4.46 13.95
N LEU A 441 5.21 4.16 14.72
CA LEU A 441 6.43 4.96 14.79
C LEU A 441 7.17 5.00 13.44
N GLU A 442 7.02 3.97 12.58
CA GLU A 442 7.57 4.01 11.23
C GLU A 442 6.89 5.08 10.37
N PHE A 443 5.58 5.26 10.50
CA PHE A 443 4.87 6.36 9.81
C PHE A 443 5.22 7.72 10.41
N CYS A 444 5.44 7.80 11.73
CA CYS A 444 5.97 9.00 12.35
C CYS A 444 7.37 9.36 11.78
N GLN A 445 8.25 8.37 11.64
CA GLN A 445 9.57 8.58 11.03
C GLN A 445 9.45 8.98 9.55
N MET A 446 8.56 8.34 8.76
CA MET A 446 8.32 8.73 7.36
C MET A 446 7.86 10.18 7.23
N ILE A 447 6.98 10.66 8.13
CA ILE A 447 6.56 12.06 8.17
C ILE A 447 7.77 12.97 8.39
N LEU A 448 8.61 12.68 9.38
CA LEU A 448 9.83 13.44 9.63
C LEU A 448 10.79 13.40 8.44
N GLU A 449 10.94 12.23 7.81
CA GLU A 449 11.79 12.08 6.63
C GLU A 449 11.26 12.81 5.40
N THR A 450 9.94 12.99 5.22
CA THR A 450 9.45 13.81 4.09
C THR A 450 9.86 15.28 4.23
N ASN A 451 9.97 15.79 5.45
CA ASN A 451 10.57 17.11 5.68
C ASN A 451 12.06 17.12 5.32
N ASN A 452 12.81 16.11 5.75
CA ASN A 452 14.25 16.00 5.47
C ASN A 452 14.55 15.84 3.96
N TYR A 453 13.74 15.06 3.24
CA TYR A 453 13.97 14.76 1.82
C TYR A 453 13.47 15.84 0.86
N ALA A 454 12.38 16.53 1.20
CA ALA A 454 11.65 17.38 0.24
C ALA A 454 11.18 18.72 0.84
N ASP A 455 11.67 19.13 2.01
CA ASP A 455 11.24 20.35 2.72
C ASP A 455 9.70 20.43 2.88
N THR A 456 9.03 19.28 2.98
CA THR A 456 7.57 19.23 3.11
C THR A 456 7.13 19.81 4.46
N ASP A 457 6.12 20.66 4.46
CA ASP A 457 5.50 21.11 5.71
C ASP A 457 4.75 19.95 6.39
N ILE A 458 5.21 19.58 7.58
CA ILE A 458 4.68 18.50 8.41
C ILE A 458 3.95 18.97 9.67
N ALA A 459 3.74 20.27 9.82
CA ALA A 459 3.19 20.86 11.05
C ALA A 459 1.86 20.22 11.48
N SER A 460 1.00 19.86 10.52
CA SER A 460 -0.30 19.21 10.76
C SER A 460 -0.19 17.78 11.32
N TYR A 461 0.96 17.13 11.17
CA TYR A 461 1.20 15.77 11.66
C TYR A 461 1.97 15.71 12.98
N LEU A 462 2.53 16.82 13.45
CA LEU A 462 3.28 16.83 14.72
C LEU A 462 2.45 16.32 15.90
N PRO A 463 1.13 16.63 16.03
CA PRO A 463 0.31 16.06 17.10
C PRO A 463 0.23 14.54 17.09
N LEU A 464 0.24 13.90 15.92
CA LEU A 464 0.28 12.45 15.79
C LEU A 464 1.58 11.87 16.36
N ILE A 465 2.72 12.48 16.02
CA ILE A 465 4.04 12.06 16.52
C ILE A 465 4.11 12.23 18.04
N GLU A 466 3.73 13.40 18.54
CA GLU A 466 3.77 13.71 19.98
C GLU A 466 2.87 12.77 20.79
N SER A 467 1.65 12.53 20.30
CA SER A 467 0.68 11.68 20.99
C SER A 467 1.10 10.21 20.98
N SER A 468 1.69 9.73 19.87
CA SER A 468 2.25 8.38 19.78
C SER A 468 3.40 8.17 20.77
N LEU A 469 4.35 9.10 20.83
CA LEU A 469 5.45 9.05 21.81
C LEU A 469 4.95 9.12 23.25
N THR A 470 3.97 9.99 23.54
CA THR A 470 3.35 10.12 24.86
C THR A 470 2.71 8.81 25.32
N PHE A 471 2.10 8.04 24.40
CA PHE A 471 1.54 6.72 24.73
C PHE A 471 2.63 5.80 25.32
N PHE A 472 3.79 5.68 24.69
CA PHE A 472 4.85 4.80 25.19
C PHE A 472 5.37 5.23 26.57
N ASP A 473 5.59 6.51 26.79
CA ASP A 473 6.05 7.00 28.09
C ASP A 473 5.02 6.74 29.20
N GLU A 474 3.79 7.22 29.04
CA GLU A 474 2.76 7.10 30.08
C GLU A 474 2.31 5.65 30.29
N HIS A 475 2.18 4.87 29.20
CA HIS A 475 1.72 3.49 29.28
C HIS A 475 2.68 2.58 30.06
N TYR A 476 3.96 2.64 29.74
CA TYR A 476 4.94 1.77 30.40
C TYR A 476 5.22 2.19 31.86
N ARG A 477 5.15 3.48 32.19
CA ARG A 477 5.16 3.97 33.59
C ARG A 477 3.95 3.46 34.35
N MET A 478 2.76 3.54 33.79
CA MET A 478 1.53 3.01 34.36
C MET A 478 1.62 1.50 34.59
N LEU A 479 2.10 0.74 33.61
CA LEU A 479 2.27 -0.71 33.74
C LEU A 479 3.28 -1.08 34.84
N ALA A 480 4.38 -0.34 34.99
CA ALA A 480 5.34 -0.54 36.07
C ALA A 480 4.70 -0.28 37.43
N SER A 481 3.99 0.82 37.60
CA SER A 481 3.28 1.20 38.82
C SER A 481 2.22 0.17 39.22
N ARG A 482 1.42 -0.32 38.26
CA ARG A 482 0.41 -1.38 38.50
C ARG A 482 1.02 -2.70 39.00
N ARG A 483 2.27 -2.99 38.64
CA ARG A 483 3.02 -4.14 39.14
C ARG A 483 3.73 -3.88 40.46
N GLY A 484 3.52 -2.72 41.08
CA GLY A 484 4.20 -2.34 42.33
C GLY A 484 5.70 -2.12 42.17
N ARG A 485 6.16 -1.78 40.95
CA ARG A 485 7.57 -1.47 40.63
C ARG A 485 7.78 0.04 40.51
N LYS A 486 9.03 0.46 40.61
CA LYS A 486 9.42 1.81 40.19
C LYS A 486 9.16 1.99 38.69
N GLU A 487 8.84 3.19 38.26
CA GLU A 487 8.58 3.53 36.85
C GLU A 487 9.81 3.31 35.97
N LEU A 488 10.99 3.55 36.54
CA LEU A 488 12.29 3.31 35.88
C LEU A 488 13.04 2.18 36.60
N ASP A 489 13.90 1.51 35.84
CA ASP A 489 14.79 0.47 36.37
C ASP A 489 15.94 1.06 37.22
N GLY A 490 16.88 0.20 37.66
CA GLY A 490 18.02 0.62 38.47
C GLY A 490 19.04 1.52 37.78
N GLU A 491 18.99 1.58 36.45
CA GLU A 491 19.85 2.40 35.59
C GLU A 491 19.14 3.68 35.09
N GLY A 492 17.88 3.88 35.44
CA GLY A 492 17.09 5.06 35.09
C GLY A 492 16.33 4.93 33.78
N HIS A 493 16.15 3.70 33.24
CA HIS A 493 15.46 3.48 31.98
C HIS A 493 14.03 2.97 32.18
N LEU A 494 13.16 3.24 31.19
CA LEU A 494 11.83 2.63 31.09
C LEU A 494 11.93 1.12 30.95
N ILE A 495 10.96 0.42 31.53
CA ILE A 495 10.80 -1.03 31.40
C ILE A 495 9.70 -1.30 30.40
N LEU A 496 10.06 -1.57 29.15
CA LEU A 496 9.11 -1.87 28.07
C LEU A 496 8.62 -3.33 28.19
N PHE A 497 7.73 -3.58 29.19
CA PHE A 497 7.17 -4.91 29.48
C PHE A 497 5.70 -4.80 29.96
N PRO A 498 4.80 -5.70 29.52
CA PRO A 498 4.97 -6.60 28.39
C PRO A 498 4.99 -5.88 27.05
N GLY A 499 5.70 -6.44 26.08
CA GLY A 499 5.84 -5.91 24.75
C GLY A 499 5.87 -7.00 23.67
N SER A 500 6.06 -6.58 22.45
CA SER A 500 6.28 -7.39 21.26
C SER A 500 7.52 -6.95 20.52
N ALA A 501 8.26 -7.89 19.95
CA ALA A 501 9.20 -7.58 18.88
C ALA A 501 8.60 -8.14 17.58
N CYS A 502 7.90 -7.27 16.87
CA CYS A 502 7.00 -7.60 15.76
C CYS A 502 5.98 -8.70 16.15
N GLU A 503 5.36 -9.36 15.18
CA GLU A 503 4.52 -10.53 15.45
C GLU A 503 5.32 -11.75 15.96
N THR A 504 6.65 -11.68 15.94
CA THR A 504 7.51 -12.85 16.17
C THR A 504 7.74 -13.16 17.65
N TYR A 505 8.33 -12.23 18.41
CA TYR A 505 8.65 -12.47 19.82
C TYR A 505 7.64 -11.78 20.73
N LYS A 506 6.98 -12.57 21.57
CA LYS A 506 5.88 -12.10 22.39
C LYS A 506 6.19 -12.14 23.89
N MET A 507 5.49 -11.30 24.64
CA MET A 507 5.76 -11.04 26.06
C MET A 507 7.22 -10.63 26.28
N THR A 508 7.69 -9.74 25.43
CA THR A 508 9.07 -9.25 25.47
C THR A 508 9.28 -8.25 26.60
N ASN A 509 10.47 -8.29 27.15
CA ASN A 509 11.01 -7.21 27.98
C ASN A 509 12.06 -6.46 27.15
N ASN A 510 11.86 -5.17 26.92
CA ASN A 510 12.75 -4.31 26.17
C ASN A 510 13.05 -4.85 24.75
N ALA A 511 12.04 -4.89 23.90
CA ALA A 511 12.16 -5.30 22.49
C ALA A 511 13.09 -4.39 21.71
N SER A 512 14.02 -4.96 20.94
CA SER A 512 15.00 -4.22 20.15
C SER A 512 14.36 -3.34 19.07
N SER A 513 13.29 -3.82 18.42
CA SER A 513 12.54 -3.05 17.41
C SER A 513 11.90 -1.80 18.00
N THR A 514 11.22 -1.95 19.16
CA THR A 514 10.57 -0.83 19.85
C THR A 514 11.57 0.20 20.38
N ILE A 515 12.70 -0.28 20.95
CA ILE A 515 13.77 0.61 21.42
C ILE A 515 14.35 1.41 20.25
N ALA A 516 14.73 0.75 19.17
CA ALA A 516 15.29 1.40 17.98
C ALA A 516 14.30 2.42 17.38
N ALA A 517 13.00 2.09 17.37
CA ALA A 517 11.94 2.97 16.91
C ALA A 517 11.89 4.26 17.76
N LEU A 518 11.79 4.10 19.06
CA LEU A 518 11.68 5.24 19.99
C LEU A 518 12.93 6.14 19.94
N GLN A 519 14.13 5.54 19.95
CA GLN A 519 15.39 6.29 19.82
C GLN A 519 15.41 7.11 18.53
N THR A 520 15.19 6.47 17.39
CA THR A 520 15.30 7.13 16.08
C THR A 520 14.25 8.24 15.91
N VAL A 521 13.00 7.99 16.29
CA VAL A 521 11.94 9.01 16.17
C VAL A 521 12.20 10.18 17.11
N LEU A 522 12.63 9.93 18.35
CA LEU A 522 12.94 10.99 19.32
C LEU A 522 14.14 11.83 18.87
N GLU A 523 15.20 11.20 18.39
CA GLU A 523 16.38 11.89 17.85
C GLU A 523 16.02 12.76 16.64
N THR A 524 15.26 12.21 15.69
CA THR A 524 14.85 12.94 14.48
C THR A 524 13.88 14.07 14.80
N TYR A 525 12.95 13.84 15.75
CA TYR A 525 11.99 14.85 16.19
C TYR A 525 12.64 15.99 16.99
N GLY A 526 13.62 15.68 17.84
CA GLY A 526 14.46 16.65 18.56
C GLY A 526 13.76 17.48 19.64
N ARG A 527 12.55 17.10 20.08
CA ARG A 527 11.76 17.92 21.03
C ARG A 527 11.44 17.26 22.38
N LYS A 528 11.64 15.97 22.52
CA LYS A 528 11.35 15.21 23.77
C LYS A 528 12.62 14.56 24.33
N ASN A 529 13.65 15.37 24.54
CA ASN A 529 14.97 14.86 24.97
C ASN A 529 14.92 14.14 26.33
N GLU A 530 14.07 14.59 27.26
CA GLU A 530 13.86 13.90 28.55
C GLU A 530 13.36 12.47 28.39
N MET A 531 12.51 12.23 27.40
CA MET A 531 12.07 10.86 27.07
C MET A 531 13.21 10.05 26.46
N LEU A 532 14.03 10.65 25.61
CA LEU A 532 15.18 9.96 24.99
C LEU A 532 16.16 9.45 26.05
N GLU A 533 16.41 10.22 27.13
CA GLU A 533 17.31 9.87 28.23
C GLU A 533 16.89 8.62 29.00
N VAL A 534 15.58 8.30 29.00
CA VAL A 534 15.06 7.14 29.72
C VAL A 534 14.82 5.90 28.81
N ILE A 535 15.09 5.99 27.50
CA ILE A 535 14.97 4.84 26.61
C ILE A 535 16.11 3.84 26.90
N PRO A 536 15.80 2.54 27.14
CA PRO A 536 16.83 1.54 27.40
C PRO A 536 17.73 1.31 26.18
N PRO A 537 18.96 0.82 26.37
CA PRO A 537 19.84 0.44 25.26
C PRO A 537 19.30 -0.79 24.52
N ILE A 538 19.60 -0.88 23.23
CA ILE A 538 19.27 -2.06 22.41
C ILE A 538 19.95 -3.31 23.01
N PRO A 539 19.20 -4.39 23.32
CA PRO A 539 19.77 -5.57 23.96
C PRO A 539 20.69 -6.33 22.99
N LEU A 540 21.81 -6.78 23.53
CA LEU A 540 22.80 -7.59 22.81
C LEU A 540 22.94 -8.96 23.49
N ARG A 541 23.33 -9.98 22.70
CA ARG A 541 23.61 -11.33 23.20
C ARG A 541 24.89 -11.88 22.57
N TYR A 542 25.49 -12.88 23.19
CA TYR A 542 26.61 -13.61 22.65
C TYR A 542 26.15 -14.97 22.13
N ILE A 543 26.62 -15.34 20.94
CA ILE A 543 26.32 -16.60 20.28
C ILE A 543 27.64 -17.32 20.02
N GLU A 544 27.68 -18.60 20.37
CA GLU A 544 28.79 -19.48 20.04
C GLU A 544 28.69 -19.93 18.59
N VAL A 545 29.74 -19.64 17.80
CA VAL A 545 29.82 -19.99 16.36
C VAL A 545 31.05 -20.88 16.15
N GLN A 546 30.89 -21.94 15.38
CA GLN A 546 32.03 -22.74 14.95
C GLN A 546 32.71 -22.04 13.77
N ASP A 547 33.93 -21.57 13.98
CA ASP A 547 34.77 -21.00 12.89
C ASP A 547 35.33 -22.12 12.05
N SER A 548 34.84 -22.29 10.83
CA SER A 548 35.28 -23.27 9.86
C SER A 548 36.48 -22.81 9.02
N ALA A 549 36.96 -21.58 9.22
CA ALA A 549 38.07 -21.01 8.42
C ALA A 549 39.47 -21.53 8.81
N ASN A 550 39.62 -22.11 10.00
CA ASN A 550 40.86 -22.72 10.45
C ASN A 550 40.61 -24.17 10.87
N SER A 551 41.43 -25.09 10.44
CA SER A 551 41.36 -26.54 10.69
C SER A 551 41.31 -26.96 12.18
N ILE A 552 41.14 -26.03 13.10
CA ILE A 552 40.96 -26.23 14.53
C ILE A 552 39.61 -25.53 14.86
N THR A 553 38.54 -26.31 14.98
CA THR A 553 37.22 -25.87 15.40
C THR A 553 37.22 -25.47 16.88
N MET A 554 37.61 -24.23 17.16
CA MET A 554 37.33 -23.63 18.46
C MET A 554 36.08 -22.77 18.36
N PRO A 555 35.12 -22.84 19.30
CA PRO A 555 33.98 -21.97 19.31
C PRO A 555 34.43 -20.52 19.52
N VAL A 556 33.94 -19.61 18.65
CA VAL A 556 34.15 -18.17 18.77
C VAL A 556 32.85 -17.54 19.22
N LEU A 557 32.94 -16.67 20.21
CA LEU A 557 31.76 -15.88 20.67
C LEU A 557 31.59 -14.67 19.76
N LYS A 558 30.42 -14.59 19.14
CA LYS A 558 29.97 -13.44 18.34
C LYS A 558 28.95 -12.63 19.12
N GLN A 559 29.11 -11.31 19.13
CA GLN A 559 28.12 -10.43 19.69
C GLN A 559 27.06 -10.10 18.64
N THR A 560 25.79 -10.34 18.96
CA THR A 560 24.65 -10.11 18.06
C THR A 560 23.58 -9.26 18.76
N ILE A 561 22.71 -8.64 17.97
CA ILE A 561 21.53 -7.93 18.47
C ILE A 561 20.53 -8.99 18.92
N ALA A 562 20.07 -8.92 20.16
CA ALA A 562 19.01 -9.77 20.66
C ALA A 562 17.63 -9.22 20.23
N PRO A 563 16.60 -10.06 19.98
CA PRO A 563 15.26 -9.57 19.67
C PRO A 563 14.64 -8.76 20.83
N ALA A 564 14.98 -9.11 22.05
CA ALA A 564 14.61 -8.43 23.29
C ALA A 564 15.56 -8.83 24.42
N LYS A 565 15.48 -8.18 25.59
CA LYS A 565 16.19 -8.63 26.81
C LYS A 565 15.74 -10.01 27.27
N SER A 566 14.44 -10.31 27.13
CA SER A 566 13.82 -11.62 27.31
C SER A 566 12.46 -11.69 26.62
N TRP A 567 11.99 -12.91 26.34
CA TRP A 567 10.66 -13.19 25.74
C TRP A 567 10.15 -14.55 26.19
N GLU A 568 8.83 -14.78 26.02
CA GLU A 568 8.21 -16.05 26.42
C GLU A 568 8.00 -17.02 25.25
N ARG A 569 7.68 -16.51 24.06
CA ARG A 569 7.34 -17.34 22.89
C ARG A 569 7.70 -16.69 21.56
N ILE A 570 7.79 -17.52 20.53
CA ILE A 570 8.04 -17.15 19.15
C ILE A 570 6.84 -17.61 18.32
N ASN A 571 6.14 -16.66 17.67
CA ASN A 571 4.91 -16.94 16.93
C ASN A 571 5.05 -16.85 15.41
N ASN A 572 5.95 -16.00 14.89
CA ASN A 572 6.11 -15.75 13.47
C ASN A 572 7.56 -15.96 13.00
N VAL A 573 7.88 -15.53 11.81
CA VAL A 573 9.16 -15.73 11.13
C VAL A 573 9.84 -14.42 10.71
N GLU A 574 9.50 -13.31 11.35
CA GLU A 574 10.21 -12.04 11.16
C GLU A 574 11.48 -12.00 11.99
N THR A 575 12.35 -11.07 11.64
CA THR A 575 13.67 -10.90 12.26
C THR A 575 13.78 -9.48 12.85
N PRO A 576 13.04 -9.16 13.94
CA PRO A 576 12.98 -7.82 14.51
C PRO A 576 14.33 -7.29 15.02
N GLN A 577 15.28 -8.15 15.35
CA GLN A 577 16.66 -7.75 15.70
C GLN A 577 17.35 -6.98 14.56
N LEU A 578 16.99 -7.21 13.31
CA LEU A 578 17.52 -6.48 12.14
C LEU A 578 16.71 -5.22 11.79
N TYR A 579 15.64 -4.91 12.51
CA TYR A 579 14.91 -3.65 12.35
C TYR A 579 15.75 -2.45 12.78
N SER A 580 16.66 -2.63 13.70
CA SER A 580 17.67 -1.60 14.04
C SER A 580 18.63 -1.27 12.89
N VAL A 581 18.71 -2.13 11.85
CA VAL A 581 19.42 -1.85 10.59
C VAL A 581 18.51 -1.12 9.61
N PHE A 582 17.32 -1.64 9.36
CA PHE A 582 16.27 -1.01 8.57
C PHE A 582 14.90 -1.37 9.16
N PRO A 583 14.03 -0.38 9.41
CA PRO A 583 14.08 1.00 8.95
C PRO A 583 14.88 1.97 9.85
N TRP A 584 15.26 1.57 11.07
CA TRP A 584 15.71 2.51 12.11
C TRP A 584 17.15 3.02 11.95
N ARG A 585 17.98 2.37 11.14
CA ARG A 585 19.35 2.82 10.80
C ARG A 585 20.25 3.14 12.00
N VAL A 586 20.05 2.47 13.13
CA VAL A 586 20.94 2.53 14.28
C VAL A 586 22.25 1.86 13.97
N TYR A 587 22.19 0.75 13.22
CA TYR A 587 23.33 0.02 12.68
C TYR A 587 23.34 0.09 11.15
N GLY A 588 24.53 0.07 10.56
CA GLY A 588 24.68 0.08 9.10
C GLY A 588 26.05 0.59 8.67
N ILE A 589 26.26 0.74 7.38
CA ILE A 589 27.53 1.24 6.82
C ILE A 589 27.81 2.64 7.38
N GLY A 590 29.05 2.84 7.84
CA GLY A 590 29.51 4.09 8.42
C GLY A 590 29.05 4.34 9.85
N LYS A 591 28.23 3.45 10.44
CA LYS A 591 27.82 3.49 11.85
C LYS A 591 28.78 2.68 12.74
N GLU A 592 28.81 3.03 14.02
CA GLU A 592 29.52 2.24 15.02
C GLU A 592 28.92 0.83 15.11
N LYS A 593 29.75 -0.15 15.45
CA LYS A 593 29.34 -1.54 15.67
C LYS A 593 28.65 -2.20 14.45
N LEU A 594 29.04 -1.84 13.23
CA LEU A 594 28.56 -2.49 12.01
C LEU A 594 28.68 -4.03 12.08
N GLU A 595 29.81 -4.53 12.64
CA GLU A 595 30.07 -5.96 12.75
C GLU A 595 29.06 -6.68 13.66
N VAL A 596 28.51 -6.02 14.68
CA VAL A 596 27.46 -6.61 15.50
C VAL A 596 26.20 -6.91 14.67
N ALA A 597 25.84 -6.01 13.76
CA ALA A 597 24.70 -6.21 12.87
C ALA A 597 25.00 -7.24 11.77
N ARG A 598 26.22 -7.27 11.22
CA ARG A 598 26.67 -8.31 10.30
C ARG A 598 26.69 -9.69 10.96
N ASP A 599 27.22 -9.78 12.19
CA ASP A 599 27.22 -11.02 12.98
C ASP A 599 25.78 -11.46 13.29
N THR A 600 24.85 -10.52 13.56
CA THR A 600 23.41 -10.83 13.70
C THR A 600 22.85 -11.42 12.42
N TYR A 601 23.15 -10.81 11.27
CA TYR A 601 22.68 -11.30 9.98
C TYR A 601 23.17 -12.71 9.67
N PHE A 602 24.45 -13.00 9.92
CA PHE A 602 25.06 -14.27 9.53
C PHE A 602 24.91 -15.38 10.56
N TYR A 603 24.83 -15.07 11.84
CA TYR A 603 25.00 -16.06 12.91
C TYR A 603 23.83 -16.13 13.88
N ASP A 604 22.97 -15.12 13.94
CA ASP A 604 21.76 -15.24 14.78
C ASP A 604 20.89 -16.39 14.29
N PRO A 605 20.56 -17.40 15.14
CA PRO A 605 19.88 -18.60 14.70
C PRO A 605 18.54 -18.35 14.03
N ASP A 606 17.78 -17.36 14.54
CA ASP A 606 16.47 -17.03 14.00
C ASP A 606 16.59 -16.19 12.72
N ALA A 607 17.56 -15.27 12.66
CA ALA A 607 17.84 -14.50 11.45
C ALA A 607 18.25 -15.42 10.28
N VAL A 608 19.05 -16.43 10.54
CA VAL A 608 19.44 -17.44 9.54
C VAL A 608 18.26 -18.31 9.14
N LYS A 609 17.50 -18.82 10.14
CA LYS A 609 16.36 -19.72 9.93
C LYS A 609 15.22 -19.07 9.16
N PHE A 610 14.93 -17.80 9.43
CA PHE A 610 13.78 -17.09 8.88
C PHE A 610 14.08 -16.33 7.59
N ARG A 611 15.34 -16.33 7.12
CA ARG A 611 15.78 -15.62 5.92
C ARG A 611 15.01 -16.05 4.67
N SER A 612 14.45 -15.07 3.96
CA SER A 612 13.70 -15.31 2.72
C SER A 612 13.60 -14.03 1.88
N HIS A 613 13.31 -14.21 0.58
CA HIS A 613 13.02 -13.10 -0.34
C HIS A 613 11.52 -12.94 -0.61
N ILE A 614 10.65 -13.85 -0.13
CA ILE A 614 9.23 -13.92 -0.51
C ILE A 614 8.40 -12.87 0.22
N GLY A 615 7.45 -12.23 -0.49
CA GLY A 615 6.47 -11.32 0.09
C GLY A 615 7.12 -10.14 0.83
N TRP A 616 6.67 -9.89 2.05
CA TRP A 616 7.11 -8.79 2.91
C TRP A 616 8.52 -8.96 3.53
N LYS A 617 9.22 -10.08 3.30
CA LYS A 617 10.57 -10.29 3.83
C LYS A 617 11.54 -9.19 3.38
N GLN A 618 12.40 -8.76 4.30
CA GLN A 618 13.28 -7.61 4.16
C GLN A 618 14.78 -7.97 4.11
N ASP A 619 15.10 -9.25 4.01
CA ASP A 619 16.50 -9.73 4.02
C ASP A 619 17.36 -9.10 2.92
N ASN A 620 16.77 -8.79 1.77
CA ASN A 620 17.41 -8.05 0.69
C ASN A 620 17.78 -6.60 1.09
N ILE A 621 16.94 -5.96 1.91
CA ILE A 621 17.14 -4.60 2.40
C ILE A 621 18.27 -4.59 3.43
N TRP A 622 18.20 -5.49 4.42
CA TRP A 622 19.24 -5.58 5.47
C TRP A 622 20.59 -5.91 4.88
N ALA A 623 20.66 -6.86 3.94
CA ALA A 623 21.90 -7.17 3.24
C ALA A 623 22.52 -5.93 2.56
N ALA A 624 21.68 -5.12 1.88
CA ALA A 624 22.14 -3.88 1.25
C ALA A 624 22.62 -2.85 2.28
N CYS A 625 21.85 -2.62 3.36
CA CYS A 625 22.22 -1.68 4.42
C CYS A 625 23.50 -2.06 5.18
N LEU A 626 23.84 -3.35 5.19
CA LEU A 626 25.05 -3.87 5.81
C LEU A 626 26.26 -3.94 4.85
N GLY A 627 26.10 -3.57 3.58
CA GLY A 627 27.17 -3.64 2.57
C GLY A 627 27.52 -5.07 2.15
N LEU A 628 26.58 -6.00 2.23
CA LEU A 628 26.75 -7.39 1.86
C LEU A 628 26.39 -7.58 0.38
N THR A 629 27.28 -7.18 -0.52
CA THR A 629 27.04 -7.06 -1.96
C THR A 629 26.50 -8.36 -2.58
N GLU A 630 27.14 -9.51 -2.33
CA GLU A 630 26.73 -10.79 -2.91
C GLU A 630 25.37 -11.27 -2.37
N GLU A 631 25.09 -11.10 -1.07
CA GLU A 631 23.79 -11.40 -0.49
C GLU A 631 22.70 -10.47 -1.05
N SER A 632 22.99 -9.18 -1.17
CA SER A 632 22.07 -8.20 -1.78
C SER A 632 21.77 -8.56 -3.22
N ARG A 633 22.79 -8.90 -4.03
CA ARG A 633 22.65 -9.40 -5.39
C ARG A 633 21.70 -10.59 -5.44
N ARG A 634 22.04 -11.65 -4.71
CA ARG A 634 21.29 -12.91 -4.69
C ARG A 634 19.81 -12.70 -4.30
N LEU A 635 19.56 -11.93 -3.23
CA LEU A 635 18.23 -11.73 -2.70
C LEU A 635 17.37 -10.79 -3.56
N ASN A 636 17.95 -9.71 -4.13
CA ASN A 636 17.21 -8.82 -5.01
C ASN A 636 16.88 -9.45 -6.36
N LEU A 637 17.80 -10.26 -6.93
CA LEU A 637 17.50 -11.08 -8.09
C LEU A 637 16.32 -12.02 -7.82
N ALA A 638 16.38 -12.80 -6.72
CA ALA A 638 15.30 -13.71 -6.36
C ALA A 638 13.96 -12.99 -6.10
N LYS A 639 14.00 -11.75 -5.58
CA LYS A 639 12.82 -10.97 -5.22
C LYS A 639 12.14 -10.29 -6.41
N LEU A 640 12.91 -9.76 -7.35
CA LEU A 640 12.41 -8.94 -8.45
C LEU A 640 12.52 -9.58 -9.83
N SER A 641 13.05 -10.79 -9.97
CA SER A 641 12.96 -11.54 -11.23
C SER A 641 11.52 -11.88 -11.60
N ASN A 642 11.28 -12.15 -12.88
CA ASN A 642 10.00 -12.63 -13.35
C ASN A 642 9.67 -13.99 -12.72
N GLY A 643 8.45 -14.12 -12.25
CA GLY A 643 7.92 -15.38 -11.75
C GLY A 643 7.41 -16.29 -12.90
N PRO A 644 6.88 -17.47 -12.57
CA PRO A 644 6.27 -18.38 -13.56
C PRO A 644 4.94 -17.83 -14.13
N HIS A 645 4.48 -16.68 -13.64
CA HIS A 645 3.28 -16.00 -14.10
C HIS A 645 3.61 -15.05 -15.25
N ARG A 646 2.59 -14.62 -15.99
CA ARG A 646 2.71 -13.71 -17.14
C ARG A 646 3.30 -12.33 -16.77
N PHE A 647 3.28 -11.97 -15.51
CA PHE A 647 3.71 -10.69 -14.96
C PHE A 647 4.91 -10.87 -14.02
N PRO A 648 5.55 -9.77 -13.59
CA PRO A 648 6.63 -9.79 -12.61
C PRO A 648 6.32 -10.57 -11.32
N ALA A 649 7.35 -10.91 -10.55
CA ALA A 649 7.23 -11.77 -9.37
C ALA A 649 6.19 -11.32 -8.34
N PHE A 650 6.01 -10.02 -8.12
CA PHE A 650 5.00 -9.48 -7.21
C PHE A 650 3.54 -9.66 -7.69
N TRP A 651 3.31 -10.16 -8.91
CA TRP A 651 2.02 -10.65 -9.38
C TRP A 651 1.79 -12.13 -9.09
N GLY A 652 2.82 -12.82 -8.64
CA GLY A 652 2.68 -14.18 -8.14
C GLY A 652 2.06 -14.22 -6.76
N PRO A 653 1.58 -15.39 -6.30
CA PRO A 653 1.08 -15.56 -4.96
C PRO A 653 2.23 -15.36 -3.95
N GLY A 654 2.16 -14.26 -3.20
CA GLY A 654 3.00 -14.00 -2.04
C GLY A 654 2.37 -14.56 -0.76
N TYR A 655 2.83 -14.09 0.39
CA TYR A 655 2.20 -14.43 1.66
C TYR A 655 0.84 -13.79 1.82
N ASP A 656 0.66 -12.59 1.24
CA ASP A 656 -0.55 -11.80 1.45
C ASP A 656 -1.57 -11.98 0.33
N TRP A 657 -1.42 -11.30 -0.80
CA TRP A 657 -2.36 -11.41 -1.90
C TRP A 657 -1.71 -11.06 -3.24
N THR A 658 -2.49 -10.99 -4.30
CA THR A 658 -2.02 -10.75 -5.67
C THR A 658 -2.75 -9.55 -6.28
N PRO A 659 -2.04 -8.54 -6.81
CA PRO A 659 -0.58 -8.36 -6.71
C PRO A 659 -0.13 -8.05 -5.28
N ASP A 660 1.09 -8.46 -4.92
CA ASP A 660 1.64 -8.26 -3.58
C ASP A 660 2.47 -6.97 -3.52
N HIS A 661 1.87 -5.87 -3.02
CA HIS A 661 2.51 -4.56 -2.97
C HIS A 661 3.64 -4.47 -1.95
N ASN A 662 3.57 -5.21 -0.85
CA ASN A 662 4.70 -5.22 0.09
C ASN A 662 5.91 -6.01 -0.44
N TRP A 663 5.68 -7.01 -1.29
CA TRP A 663 6.75 -7.67 -2.03
C TRP A 663 7.44 -6.69 -2.99
N GLY A 664 6.66 -6.01 -3.85
CA GLY A 664 7.19 -5.01 -4.77
C GLY A 664 7.90 -3.86 -4.06
N GLY A 665 7.30 -3.37 -2.97
CA GLY A 665 7.86 -2.28 -2.15
C GLY A 665 9.19 -2.66 -1.50
N SER A 666 9.28 -3.83 -0.84
CA SER A 666 10.55 -4.30 -0.27
C SER A 666 11.61 -4.56 -1.33
N GLY A 667 11.21 -4.96 -2.55
CA GLY A 667 12.12 -5.06 -3.69
C GLY A 667 12.65 -3.71 -4.14
N MET A 668 11.78 -2.70 -4.24
CA MET A 668 12.20 -1.33 -4.57
C MET A 668 13.19 -0.79 -3.54
N ILE A 669 12.90 -0.93 -2.25
CA ILE A 669 13.78 -0.48 -1.16
C ILE A 669 15.15 -1.15 -1.30
N GLY A 670 15.18 -2.47 -1.51
CA GLY A 670 16.44 -3.22 -1.65
C GLY A 670 17.34 -2.67 -2.75
N LEU A 671 16.81 -2.43 -3.96
CA LEU A 671 17.58 -1.84 -5.07
C LEU A 671 18.04 -0.41 -4.76
N GLN A 672 17.19 0.40 -4.14
CA GLN A 672 17.54 1.76 -3.73
C GLN A 672 18.70 1.74 -2.71
N GLU A 673 18.66 0.83 -1.72
CA GLU A 673 19.71 0.71 -0.71
C GLU A 673 21.03 0.15 -1.28
N MET A 674 20.98 -0.66 -2.32
CA MET A 674 22.20 -1.09 -3.01
C MET A 674 22.94 0.06 -3.71
N LEU A 675 22.21 1.08 -4.16
CA LEU A 675 22.73 2.19 -4.97
C LEU A 675 23.07 3.44 -4.16
N LEU A 676 22.22 3.79 -3.18
CA LEU A 676 22.35 5.02 -2.42
C LEU A 676 21.93 4.83 -0.97
N GLN A 677 22.84 5.13 -0.04
CA GLN A 677 22.56 5.24 1.39
C GLN A 677 23.03 6.57 1.94
N THR A 678 22.67 6.91 3.17
CA THR A 678 23.14 8.12 3.83
C THR A 678 23.57 7.81 5.27
N ASN A 679 24.59 8.55 5.74
CA ASN A 679 25.04 8.53 7.12
C ASN A 679 25.33 9.96 7.58
N GLY A 680 24.42 10.57 8.34
CA GLY A 680 24.44 12.01 8.58
C GLY A 680 24.39 12.77 7.26
N GLU A 681 25.32 13.67 7.05
CA GLU A 681 25.44 14.44 5.81
C GLU A 681 26.03 13.66 4.63
N LEU A 682 26.68 12.53 4.87
CA LEU A 682 27.35 11.75 3.83
C LEU A 682 26.33 11.02 2.94
N ILE A 683 26.59 11.03 1.65
CA ILE A 683 25.85 10.31 0.61
C ILE A 683 26.73 9.18 0.09
N LEU A 684 26.39 7.94 0.42
CA LEU A 684 27.16 6.75 0.08
C LEU A 684 26.63 6.16 -1.23
N LEU A 685 27.43 6.18 -2.29
CA LEU A 685 27.05 5.63 -3.59
C LEU A 685 27.61 4.22 -3.78
N PHE A 686 26.79 3.33 -4.30
CA PHE A 686 27.09 1.93 -4.59
C PHE A 686 27.52 1.12 -3.38
N PRO A 687 26.93 1.31 -2.17
CA PRO A 687 27.38 0.65 -0.95
C PRO A 687 27.24 -0.88 -0.98
N ALA A 688 26.34 -1.41 -1.83
CA ALA A 688 26.13 -2.85 -1.99
C ALA A 688 25.79 -3.24 -3.44
N TRP A 689 26.25 -2.44 -4.42
CA TRP A 689 26.02 -2.71 -5.84
C TRP A 689 27.19 -3.50 -6.44
N PRO A 690 26.95 -4.62 -7.17
CA PRO A 690 28.00 -5.35 -7.85
C PRO A 690 28.75 -4.48 -8.86
N ILE A 691 30.07 -4.46 -8.79
CA ILE A 691 30.90 -3.58 -9.63
C ILE A 691 30.77 -3.86 -11.13
N GLU A 692 30.45 -5.09 -11.48
CA GLU A 692 30.25 -5.53 -12.86
C GLU A 692 28.87 -5.19 -13.45
N TRP A 693 27.93 -4.76 -12.63
CA TRP A 693 26.59 -4.34 -13.08
C TRP A 693 26.60 -2.89 -13.56
N ASN A 694 26.53 -2.67 -14.84
CA ASN A 694 26.35 -1.34 -15.40
C ASN A 694 24.97 -0.80 -15.00
N VAL A 695 24.93 0.45 -14.53
CA VAL A 695 23.69 1.09 -14.14
C VAL A 695 23.72 2.60 -14.36
N HIS A 696 22.60 3.17 -14.76
CA HIS A 696 22.28 4.59 -14.70
C HIS A 696 21.08 4.80 -13.81
N PHE A 697 21.21 5.63 -12.79
CA PHE A 697 20.13 5.89 -11.86
C PHE A 697 20.01 7.36 -11.47
N LYS A 698 18.81 7.75 -11.04
CA LYS A 698 18.51 9.01 -10.38
C LYS A 698 17.66 8.72 -9.16
N LEU A 699 18.14 9.10 -7.97
CA LEU A 699 17.47 8.90 -6.68
C LEU A 699 17.59 10.17 -5.82
N HIS A 700 16.85 10.20 -4.71
CA HIS A 700 16.82 11.31 -3.77
C HIS A 700 17.50 10.94 -2.44
N ALA A 701 18.02 11.96 -1.76
CA ALA A 701 18.63 11.88 -0.45
C ALA A 701 18.14 13.06 0.44
N PRO A 702 18.30 12.99 1.76
CA PRO A 702 17.99 14.10 2.67
C PRO A 702 18.67 15.41 2.28
N GLY A 703 18.10 16.54 2.74
CA GLY A 703 18.55 17.89 2.39
C GLY A 703 18.13 18.30 0.98
N ASN A 704 16.91 17.90 0.57
CA ASN A 704 16.32 18.15 -0.73
C ASN A 704 17.31 17.86 -1.88
N THR A 705 18.00 16.72 -1.76
CA THR A 705 19.13 16.39 -2.64
C THR A 705 18.72 15.35 -3.67
N THR A 706 19.07 15.59 -4.94
CA THR A 706 18.93 14.62 -6.02
C THR A 706 20.31 14.16 -6.48
N VAL A 707 20.48 12.86 -6.66
CA VAL A 707 21.71 12.25 -7.14
C VAL A 707 21.43 11.45 -8.40
N GLU A 708 22.11 11.80 -9.50
CA GLU A 708 22.10 11.04 -10.75
C GLU A 708 23.52 10.55 -11.03
N ALA A 709 23.69 9.24 -11.22
CA ALA A 709 25.02 8.66 -11.44
C ALA A 709 24.98 7.52 -12.46
N THR A 710 26.08 7.34 -13.16
CA THR A 710 26.31 6.23 -14.10
C THR A 710 27.53 5.45 -13.67
N LEU A 711 27.37 4.15 -13.43
CA LEU A 711 28.43 3.18 -13.26
C LEU A 711 28.56 2.38 -14.55
N LYS A 712 29.75 2.37 -15.15
CA LYS A 712 30.04 1.60 -16.35
C LYS A 712 31.43 0.97 -16.25
N GLU A 713 31.51 -0.34 -16.51
CA GLU A 713 32.77 -1.10 -16.46
C GLU A 713 33.54 -0.86 -15.14
N GLY A 714 32.82 -0.86 -14.03
CA GLY A 714 33.39 -0.68 -12.68
C GLY A 714 33.83 0.75 -12.35
N LYS A 715 33.46 1.74 -13.16
CA LYS A 715 33.84 3.15 -12.94
C LYS A 715 32.62 4.07 -12.98
N VAL A 716 32.61 5.05 -12.10
CA VAL A 716 31.63 6.13 -12.17
C VAL A 716 32.02 7.06 -13.32
N THR A 717 31.20 7.07 -14.37
CA THR A 717 31.46 7.83 -15.59
C THR A 717 30.71 9.16 -15.64
N ASP A 718 29.62 9.30 -14.90
CA ASP A 718 28.86 10.55 -14.73
C ASP A 718 28.31 10.63 -13.30
N LEU A 719 28.35 11.84 -12.73
CA LEU A 719 27.82 12.14 -11.39
C LEU A 719 27.29 13.58 -11.36
N LYS A 720 25.97 13.70 -11.17
CA LYS A 720 25.28 14.97 -10.97
C LYS A 720 24.60 14.95 -9.59
N VAL A 721 24.80 16.00 -8.82
CA VAL A 721 24.19 16.20 -7.52
C VAL A 721 23.53 17.57 -7.50
N SER A 722 22.28 17.63 -7.09
CA SER A 722 21.57 18.90 -6.93
C SER A 722 21.02 19.00 -5.51
N PRO A 723 21.35 20.07 -4.76
CA PRO A 723 22.22 21.19 -5.15
C PRO A 723 23.69 20.76 -5.27
N GLU A 724 24.47 21.42 -6.13
CA GLU A 724 25.87 21.11 -6.41
C GLU A 724 26.74 21.18 -5.13
N SER A 725 26.37 21.99 -4.15
CA SER A 725 27.04 22.10 -2.85
C SER A 725 27.10 20.79 -2.08
N ARG A 726 26.17 19.86 -2.35
CA ARG A 726 26.11 18.53 -1.73
C ARG A 726 27.05 17.49 -2.38
N LYS A 727 27.64 17.81 -3.52
CA LYS A 727 28.58 16.90 -4.21
C LYS A 727 29.80 16.56 -3.38
N LYS A 728 30.23 17.47 -2.52
CA LYS A 728 31.36 17.25 -1.57
C LYS A 728 31.07 16.16 -0.54
N ASP A 729 29.78 15.88 -0.28
CA ASP A 729 29.34 14.93 0.73
C ASP A 729 29.20 13.49 0.15
N VAL A 730 29.47 13.34 -1.16
CA VAL A 730 29.38 12.04 -1.83
C VAL A 730 30.62 11.21 -1.60
N VAL A 731 30.42 9.98 -1.18
CA VAL A 731 31.46 8.95 -1.02
C VAL A 731 31.12 7.77 -1.94
N ILE A 732 32.05 7.42 -2.81
CA ILE A 732 31.89 6.28 -3.72
C ILE A 732 32.45 5.02 -3.03
N MET A 733 31.62 3.98 -2.90
CA MET A 733 31.88 2.77 -2.11
C MET A 733 32.24 1.54 -2.98
N ILE A 734 32.52 1.71 -4.25
CA ILE A 734 32.78 0.60 -5.19
C ILE A 734 33.99 -0.22 -4.75
N GLY A 735 33.79 -1.53 -4.54
CA GLY A 735 34.87 -2.49 -4.26
C GLY A 735 35.38 -2.46 -2.81
N GLY A 736 34.59 -1.96 -1.86
CA GLY A 736 34.87 -1.94 -0.42
C GLY A 736 34.43 -3.22 0.28
#